data_a0c497bf9fb01e7675c6e26e511d8710
#
_entry.id   a0c497bf9fb01e7675c6e26e511d8710
#
_cell.length_a   1.000
_cell.length_b   1.000
_cell.length_c   1.000
_cell.angle_alpha   90.00
_cell.angle_beta   90.00
_cell.angle_gamma   90.00
#
_symmetry.space_group_name_H-M   'P 1'
#
loop_
_entity.id
_entity.type
_entity.pdbx_description
1 polymer ?
#
loop_
_entity_poly.entity_id
_entity_poly.type
_entity_poly.pdbx_seq_one_letter_code
_entity_poly.pdbx_strand_id
1 'polypeptide(L)'
;MRRLLGCILLIPMLLQAQQHGSCPLDHYLEEVYENPLYEAWLSKYDVTFYHLSLEVSNMDTYLDGFTSIHVVVAETIDSLLFQLNSELQVSAIEVNDAPASGWRHGDDQLVIPALASTGDHLAVKVHYQGDAGRDRGFFAGITSAYDNTNQQWVTYTLSEPLNARDWFPVKQVLTDKADSVWVDLIVDKELMAGSNGILEEIEDVGGGKHKFKWRSRYPIAYYLVSLAVADYRDYSFQAALSGPGDSVLVQNYIYDDDEYFNRWKSRIDDTGEMITLFSNLVIDYPFAREKYGHAVAPMGGGMEHQTMTTIAAFSFTLVAHELAHQWFGDNITCGNWQDIWINEGFASYFEYVALQNLVSQEEADNWMMYAQLLSFEETGSVYVPAEEAENVNRVFDYGLSYKKGAALIHMIRYELNNDALFYEMLRIYSERYTDSLATAVQFREVLEEVSGMDFSCFFDQWYYGTGYPRFNLVAEEMNDTLYVQSLQEPSTTGTPLFRMHFDLLISTSEGNDTVRLCQEMNEQVFAIPVSGEVYDIRFDPENHLLAKSYAELKLAGGREYAIGPNPFNDRMLLRFRNLAGGEEVKIWNLEGKLVMHTTVTSNPSELNLEGLIDGPYVMVLTGPFGEVRETIFKIGKN
;
A
#
# COMPACT_ATOMS: atom_id res chain seq x y z
N MET A 1 -10.53 19.16 -14.91
CA MET A 1 -11.68 18.36 -15.39
C MET A 1 -11.35 17.31 -16.47
N ARG A 2 -10.12 17.19 -16.97
CA ARG A 2 -9.71 16.15 -17.95
C ARG A 2 -8.70 15.14 -17.42
N ARG A 3 -8.27 15.23 -16.17
CA ARG A 3 -7.30 14.30 -15.53
C ARG A 3 -7.92 13.27 -14.58
N LEU A 4 -9.18 13.44 -14.18
CA LEU A 4 -9.90 12.48 -13.32
C LEU A 4 -10.41 11.22 -14.05
N LEU A 5 -10.37 11.18 -15.39
CA LEU A 5 -10.86 10.02 -16.15
C LEU A 5 -9.86 8.86 -16.28
N GLY A 6 -8.62 9.04 -15.89
CA GLY A 6 -7.59 7.99 -15.98
C GLY A 6 -7.65 6.95 -14.86
N CYS A 7 -8.09 7.34 -13.65
CA CYS A 7 -8.18 6.42 -12.51
C CYS A 7 -9.46 5.55 -12.49
N ILE A 8 -10.52 5.97 -13.19
CA ILE A 8 -11.82 5.27 -13.17
C ILE A 8 -11.81 4.01 -14.06
N LEU A 9 -10.88 3.86 -14.98
CA LEU A 9 -10.84 2.72 -15.92
C LEU A 9 -10.14 1.46 -15.41
N LEU A 10 -9.39 1.54 -14.29
CA LEU A 10 -8.75 0.35 -13.67
C LEU A 10 -9.66 -0.36 -12.64
N ILE A 11 -10.62 0.35 -12.06
CA ILE A 11 -11.57 -0.21 -11.08
C ILE A 11 -12.49 -1.33 -11.63
N PRO A 12 -12.97 -1.31 -12.90
CA PRO A 12 -13.81 -2.39 -13.39
C PRO A 12 -13.11 -3.74 -13.58
N MET A 13 -11.77 -3.77 -13.72
CA MET A 13 -11.06 -5.04 -13.93
C MET A 13 -10.80 -5.79 -12.60
N LEU A 14 -10.53 -5.08 -11.51
CA LEU A 14 -10.39 -5.70 -10.18
C LEU A 14 -11.74 -6.20 -9.64
N LEU A 15 -12.85 -5.49 -9.90
CA LEU A 15 -14.20 -5.93 -9.55
C LEU A 15 -14.70 -7.11 -10.40
N GLN A 16 -14.16 -7.33 -11.60
CA GLN A 16 -14.53 -8.50 -12.43
C GLN A 16 -13.80 -9.79 -11.97
N ALA A 17 -12.65 -9.70 -11.33
CA ALA A 17 -12.00 -10.86 -10.72
C ALA A 17 -12.77 -11.41 -9.50
N GLN A 18 -13.51 -10.56 -8.80
CA GLN A 18 -14.36 -10.98 -7.67
C GLN A 18 -15.72 -11.58 -8.05
N GLN A 19 -16.14 -11.57 -9.33
CA GLN A 19 -17.46 -12.06 -9.75
C GLN A 19 -17.46 -13.42 -10.46
N HIS A 20 -16.33 -14.07 -10.63
CA HIS A 20 -16.27 -15.41 -11.22
C HIS A 20 -15.98 -16.46 -10.14
N GLY A 21 -16.99 -17.27 -9.92
CA GLY A 21 -17.18 -18.40 -9.06
C GLY A 21 -15.96 -19.06 -8.42
N SER A 22 -16.15 -19.55 -7.20
CA SER A 22 -15.23 -20.36 -6.42
C SER A 22 -14.21 -21.11 -7.29
N CYS A 23 -12.96 -20.62 -7.26
CA CYS A 23 -11.84 -21.28 -7.90
C CYS A 23 -11.59 -22.62 -7.17
N PRO A 24 -11.22 -23.71 -7.85
CA PRO A 24 -10.86 -24.99 -7.22
C PRO A 24 -9.60 -24.93 -6.33
N LEU A 25 -9.05 -23.73 -6.09
CA LEU A 25 -7.83 -23.49 -5.32
C LEU A 25 -7.96 -23.84 -3.82
N ASP A 26 -9.17 -23.77 -3.25
CA ASP A 26 -9.37 -23.98 -1.80
C ASP A 26 -8.94 -25.37 -1.30
N HIS A 27 -8.99 -26.39 -2.15
CA HIS A 27 -8.60 -27.75 -1.77
C HIS A 27 -7.10 -28.05 -1.90
N TYR A 28 -6.36 -27.28 -2.69
CA TYR A 28 -4.97 -27.62 -3.02
C TYR A 28 -3.95 -27.01 -2.04
N LEU A 29 -4.29 -25.91 -1.42
CA LEU A 29 -3.42 -25.25 -0.43
C LEU A 29 -3.56 -25.85 0.97
N GLU A 30 -4.73 -26.37 1.34
CA GLU A 30 -4.96 -27.03 2.64
C GLU A 30 -4.03 -28.23 2.90
N GLU A 31 -3.68 -29.01 1.86
CA GLU A 31 -2.85 -30.21 2.04
C GLU A 31 -1.35 -29.91 2.29
N VAL A 32 -0.86 -28.74 1.90
CA VAL A 32 0.59 -28.43 1.91
C VAL A 32 1.05 -27.82 3.24
N TYR A 33 0.19 -27.09 3.95
CA TYR A 33 0.55 -26.32 5.14
C TYR A 33 0.08 -26.89 6.48
N GLU A 34 -0.92 -27.75 6.51
CA GLU A 34 -1.43 -28.33 7.76
C GLU A 34 -0.59 -29.49 8.34
N ASN A 35 0.55 -29.83 7.73
CA ASN A 35 1.37 -30.90 8.25
C ASN A 35 2.54 -30.36 9.10
N PRO A 36 2.45 -30.40 10.46
CA PRO A 36 3.53 -29.96 11.36
C PRO A 36 4.86 -30.69 11.12
N LEU A 37 4.82 -31.88 10.52
CA LEU A 37 6.02 -32.64 10.15
C LEU A 37 6.74 -32.02 8.97
N TYR A 38 6.01 -31.31 8.12
CA TYR A 38 6.56 -30.61 6.95
C TYR A 38 7.35 -29.38 7.38
N GLU A 39 6.78 -28.51 8.21
CA GLU A 39 7.47 -27.37 8.80
C GLU A 39 8.69 -27.79 9.61
N ALA A 40 8.53 -28.83 10.45
CA ALA A 40 9.63 -29.40 11.23
C ALA A 40 10.75 -30.00 10.35
N TRP A 41 10.47 -30.36 9.12
CA TRP A 41 11.48 -30.81 8.17
C TRP A 41 12.21 -29.62 7.54
N LEU A 42 11.47 -28.64 7.04
CA LEU A 42 12.02 -27.42 6.41
C LEU A 42 12.87 -26.57 7.37
N SER A 43 12.56 -26.59 8.67
CA SER A 43 13.34 -25.85 9.69
C SER A 43 14.73 -26.44 9.98
N LYS A 44 15.04 -27.63 9.47
CA LYS A 44 16.33 -28.31 9.74
C LYS A 44 17.51 -27.83 8.93
N TYR A 45 17.26 -26.98 7.94
CA TYR A 45 18.32 -26.41 7.09
C TYR A 45 17.93 -25.02 6.63
N ASP A 46 18.93 -24.22 6.36
CA ASP A 46 18.87 -22.85 5.87
C ASP A 46 19.35 -22.82 4.42
N VAL A 47 18.61 -22.12 3.53
CA VAL A 47 19.01 -21.95 2.12
C VAL A 47 19.74 -20.63 1.96
N THR A 48 21.02 -20.69 1.69
CA THR A 48 21.87 -19.50 1.59
C THR A 48 22.03 -18.98 0.16
N PHE A 49 21.77 -19.80 -0.86
CA PHE A 49 22.02 -19.40 -2.24
C PHE A 49 21.20 -20.19 -3.26
N TYR A 50 20.73 -19.47 -4.27
CA TYR A 50 20.18 -20.06 -5.49
C TYR A 50 20.97 -19.60 -6.71
N HIS A 51 21.25 -20.52 -7.66
CA HIS A 51 21.71 -20.20 -9.01
C HIS A 51 20.81 -20.88 -10.02
N LEU A 52 19.96 -20.11 -10.68
CA LEU A 52 19.11 -20.56 -11.77
C LEU A 52 19.83 -20.33 -13.10
N SER A 53 19.87 -21.33 -13.98
CA SER A 53 20.34 -21.19 -15.36
C SER A 53 19.34 -21.83 -16.29
N LEU A 54 18.52 -21.01 -16.94
CA LEU A 54 17.31 -21.43 -17.65
C LEU A 54 17.27 -20.88 -19.06
N GLU A 55 16.94 -21.72 -20.01
CA GLU A 55 16.52 -21.30 -21.35
C GLU A 55 15.02 -21.00 -21.32
N VAL A 56 14.63 -19.81 -21.80
CA VAL A 56 13.28 -19.25 -21.69
C VAL A 56 12.88 -18.56 -22.99
N SER A 57 11.62 -18.68 -23.37
CA SER A 57 11.00 -17.95 -24.48
C SER A 57 10.13 -16.80 -23.95
N ASN A 58 9.82 -15.80 -24.78
CA ASN A 58 8.79 -14.81 -24.48
C ASN A 58 7.38 -15.27 -24.90
N MET A 59 7.24 -16.42 -25.56
CA MET A 59 5.98 -16.88 -26.18
C MET A 59 5.35 -18.11 -25.53
N ASP A 60 6.04 -18.72 -24.60
CA ASP A 60 5.57 -19.88 -23.83
C ASP A 60 6.23 -19.94 -22.46
N THR A 61 5.77 -20.84 -21.61
CA THR A 61 6.26 -21.07 -20.24
C THR A 61 7.16 -22.30 -20.14
N TYR A 62 7.69 -22.79 -21.28
CA TYR A 62 8.61 -23.90 -21.28
C TYR A 62 9.99 -23.47 -20.77
N LEU A 63 10.53 -24.24 -19.83
CA LEU A 63 11.84 -24.03 -19.22
C LEU A 63 12.74 -25.25 -19.50
N ASP A 64 14.04 -25.00 -19.70
CA ASP A 64 15.06 -26.04 -19.76
C ASP A 64 16.35 -25.53 -19.11
N GLY A 65 16.86 -26.26 -18.12
CA GLY A 65 18.09 -25.89 -17.45
C GLY A 65 18.29 -26.52 -16.09
N PHE A 66 18.86 -25.74 -15.18
CA PHE A 66 19.10 -26.21 -13.81
C PHE A 66 18.93 -25.09 -12.77
N THR A 67 18.69 -25.52 -11.53
CA THR A 67 18.86 -24.68 -10.34
C THR A 67 19.87 -25.34 -9.39
N SER A 68 20.90 -24.60 -8.98
CA SER A 68 21.81 -25.00 -7.91
C SER A 68 21.39 -24.31 -6.62
N ILE A 69 21.29 -25.08 -5.53
CA ILE A 69 20.80 -24.65 -4.22
C ILE A 69 21.88 -24.95 -3.19
N HIS A 70 22.35 -23.94 -2.44
CA HIS A 70 23.25 -24.19 -1.34
C HIS A 70 22.51 -24.12 -0.02
N VAL A 71 22.74 -25.08 0.85
CA VAL A 71 22.10 -25.16 2.15
C VAL A 71 23.13 -25.35 3.26
N VAL A 72 22.82 -24.80 4.42
CA VAL A 72 23.52 -25.03 5.69
C VAL A 72 22.60 -25.86 6.59
N VAL A 73 23.08 -27.01 7.07
CA VAL A 73 22.29 -27.91 7.88
C VAL A 73 22.23 -27.41 9.33
N ALA A 74 21.06 -27.07 9.83
CA ALA A 74 20.81 -26.63 11.21
C ALA A 74 20.64 -27.79 12.19
N GLU A 75 20.01 -28.87 11.75
CA GLU A 75 19.83 -30.12 12.50
C GLU A 75 20.14 -31.30 11.61
N THR A 76 20.58 -32.46 12.19
CA THR A 76 20.88 -33.66 11.41
C THR A 76 19.69 -34.05 10.55
N ILE A 77 19.95 -34.30 9.26
CA ILE A 77 18.98 -34.68 8.25
C ILE A 77 19.37 -36.04 7.60
N ASP A 78 18.39 -36.71 7.04
CA ASP A 78 18.57 -37.85 6.12
C ASP A 78 18.15 -37.52 4.68
N SER A 79 17.46 -36.41 4.50
CA SER A 79 16.97 -35.94 3.22
C SER A 79 16.68 -34.44 3.24
N LEU A 80 16.75 -33.81 2.06
CA LEU A 80 16.30 -32.45 1.78
C LEU A 80 14.94 -32.51 1.08
N LEU A 81 14.12 -31.48 1.32
CA LEU A 81 12.83 -31.31 0.70
C LEU A 81 12.77 -29.93 0.05
N PHE A 82 12.47 -29.86 -1.23
CA PHE A 82 12.14 -28.64 -1.94
C PHE A 82 10.76 -28.77 -2.58
N GLN A 83 10.12 -27.65 -2.84
CA GLN A 83 8.91 -27.61 -3.66
C GLN A 83 9.27 -27.40 -5.12
N LEU A 84 8.65 -28.15 -6.03
CA LEU A 84 8.80 -28.00 -7.47
C LEU A 84 7.57 -28.58 -8.16
N ASN A 85 7.01 -27.84 -9.10
CA ASN A 85 5.89 -28.27 -9.95
C ASN A 85 6.10 -29.68 -10.49
N SER A 86 5.19 -30.60 -10.18
CA SER A 86 5.27 -32.02 -10.58
C SER A 86 5.19 -32.22 -12.09
N GLU A 87 4.73 -31.24 -12.85
CA GLU A 87 4.69 -31.31 -14.32
C GLU A 87 6.07 -31.05 -14.96
N LEU A 88 7.00 -30.44 -14.21
CA LEU A 88 8.38 -30.29 -14.65
C LEU A 88 9.13 -31.61 -14.52
N GLN A 89 9.78 -32.03 -15.60
CA GLN A 89 10.54 -33.27 -15.64
C GLN A 89 11.93 -33.06 -15.06
N VAL A 90 12.20 -33.61 -13.88
CA VAL A 90 13.55 -33.68 -13.31
C VAL A 90 14.33 -34.78 -14.02
N SER A 91 15.46 -34.42 -14.65
CA SER A 91 16.28 -35.33 -15.44
C SER A 91 17.51 -35.87 -14.68
N ALA A 92 18.10 -35.04 -13.79
CA ALA A 92 19.25 -35.41 -12.97
C ALA A 92 19.32 -34.56 -11.71
N ILE A 93 19.87 -35.10 -10.62
CA ILE A 93 20.21 -34.38 -9.41
C ILE A 93 21.64 -34.73 -9.01
N GLU A 94 22.38 -33.70 -8.59
CA GLU A 94 23.71 -33.83 -8.02
C GLU A 94 23.70 -33.26 -6.58
N VAL A 95 24.40 -33.93 -5.68
CA VAL A 95 24.68 -33.41 -4.33
C VAL A 95 26.18 -33.38 -4.13
N ASN A 96 26.74 -32.20 -3.91
CA ASN A 96 28.19 -31.96 -3.84
C ASN A 96 28.93 -32.51 -5.07
N ASP A 97 28.45 -32.18 -6.28
CA ASP A 97 28.96 -32.62 -7.59
C ASP A 97 28.90 -34.14 -7.84
N ALA A 98 28.23 -34.91 -6.98
CA ALA A 98 28.05 -36.34 -7.17
C ALA A 98 26.59 -36.66 -7.55
N PRO A 99 26.34 -37.56 -8.53
CA PRO A 99 24.99 -37.94 -8.90
C PRO A 99 24.20 -38.50 -7.72
N ALA A 100 23.04 -37.93 -7.43
CA ALA A 100 22.13 -38.41 -6.39
C ALA A 100 21.21 -39.51 -6.92
N SER A 101 20.88 -40.48 -6.08
CA SER A 101 19.96 -41.55 -6.39
C SER A 101 18.89 -41.68 -5.33
N GLY A 102 17.76 -42.28 -5.68
CA GLY A 102 16.65 -42.52 -4.75
C GLY A 102 15.81 -41.28 -4.43
N TRP A 103 16.03 -40.17 -5.13
CA TRP A 103 15.17 -39.00 -5.03
C TRP A 103 13.76 -39.27 -5.60
N ARG A 104 12.79 -38.51 -5.14
CA ARG A 104 11.38 -38.62 -5.56
C ARG A 104 10.87 -37.23 -5.90
N HIS A 105 10.12 -37.13 -6.99
CA HIS A 105 9.42 -35.90 -7.42
C HIS A 105 7.96 -36.23 -7.72
N GLY A 106 7.03 -35.55 -7.08
CA GLY A 106 5.59 -35.70 -7.23
C GLY A 106 4.86 -34.91 -6.14
N ASP A 107 3.60 -34.61 -6.35
CA ASP A 107 2.78 -33.80 -5.46
C ASP A 107 3.44 -32.43 -5.13
N ASP A 108 4.05 -31.81 -6.14
CA ASP A 108 4.85 -30.58 -6.04
C ASP A 108 5.98 -30.61 -5.02
N GLN A 109 6.47 -31.81 -4.67
CA GLN A 109 7.55 -32.04 -3.72
C GLN A 109 8.71 -32.77 -4.39
N LEU A 110 9.92 -32.30 -4.10
CA LEU A 110 11.18 -32.91 -4.52
C LEU A 110 11.95 -33.34 -3.26
N VAL A 111 11.97 -34.64 -2.97
CA VAL A 111 12.67 -35.23 -1.82
C VAL A 111 13.99 -35.84 -2.28
N ILE A 112 15.10 -35.36 -1.73
CA ILE A 112 16.46 -35.76 -2.12
C ILE A 112 17.17 -36.40 -0.92
N PRO A 113 17.49 -37.71 -0.92
CA PRO A 113 18.26 -38.34 0.13
C PRO A 113 19.64 -37.68 0.30
N ALA A 114 19.91 -37.16 1.50
CA ALA A 114 21.16 -36.50 1.84
C ALA A 114 21.41 -36.64 3.35
N LEU A 115 22.30 -37.54 3.75
CA LEU A 115 22.68 -37.69 5.16
C LEU A 115 23.72 -36.63 5.49
N ALA A 116 23.35 -35.70 6.39
CA ALA A 116 24.23 -34.62 6.81
C ALA A 116 23.97 -34.23 8.28
N SER A 117 24.99 -33.72 8.93
CA SER A 117 24.99 -33.28 10.32
C SER A 117 24.92 -31.76 10.44
N THR A 118 24.53 -31.26 11.60
CA THR A 118 24.52 -29.83 11.92
C THR A 118 25.85 -29.17 11.55
N GLY A 119 25.77 -28.08 10.80
CA GLY A 119 26.91 -27.30 10.29
C GLY A 119 27.48 -27.78 8.96
N ASP A 120 27.00 -28.90 8.40
CA ASP A 120 27.40 -29.32 7.05
C ASP A 120 26.83 -28.38 5.99
N HIS A 121 27.61 -28.16 4.93
CA HIS A 121 27.19 -27.41 3.74
C HIS A 121 26.95 -28.40 2.59
N LEU A 122 25.80 -28.28 1.96
CA LEU A 122 25.44 -29.07 0.79
C LEU A 122 25.17 -28.15 -0.40
N ALA A 123 25.69 -28.55 -1.57
CA ALA A 123 25.33 -27.96 -2.86
C ALA A 123 24.46 -28.97 -3.63
N VAL A 124 23.22 -28.63 -3.88
CA VAL A 124 22.27 -29.47 -4.63
C VAL A 124 22.04 -28.85 -5.98
N LYS A 125 22.22 -29.59 -7.05
CA LYS A 125 21.94 -29.14 -8.42
C LYS A 125 20.85 -30.00 -9.03
N VAL A 126 19.75 -29.38 -9.41
CA VAL A 126 18.58 -30.03 -9.99
C VAL A 126 18.47 -29.63 -11.45
N HIS A 127 18.55 -30.60 -12.38
CA HIS A 127 18.30 -30.42 -13.80
C HIS A 127 16.85 -30.75 -14.12
N TYR A 128 16.15 -29.83 -14.76
CA TYR A 128 14.72 -30.00 -15.06
C TYR A 128 14.33 -29.26 -16.34
N GLN A 129 13.22 -29.72 -16.93
CA GLN A 129 12.62 -29.11 -18.12
C GLN A 129 11.11 -29.35 -18.13
N GLY A 130 10.39 -28.53 -18.85
CA GLY A 130 8.95 -28.71 -19.08
C GLY A 130 8.19 -27.40 -19.15
N ASP A 131 6.90 -27.53 -19.38
CA ASP A 131 5.98 -26.40 -19.35
C ASP A 131 5.64 -26.08 -17.87
N ALA A 132 6.02 -24.90 -17.43
CA ALA A 132 5.85 -24.43 -16.04
C ALA A 132 4.54 -23.68 -15.83
N GLY A 133 3.82 -23.35 -16.92
CA GLY A 133 2.56 -22.59 -16.85
C GLY A 133 1.46 -23.35 -16.15
N ARG A 134 0.78 -22.68 -15.22
CA ARG A 134 -0.42 -23.17 -14.55
C ARG A 134 -1.53 -22.11 -14.64
N ASP A 135 -2.77 -22.58 -14.89
CA ASP A 135 -3.92 -21.68 -14.93
C ASP A 135 -4.39 -21.33 -13.50
N ARG A 136 -3.73 -20.35 -12.89
CA ARG A 136 -4.04 -19.84 -11.56
C ARG A 136 -4.42 -18.34 -11.56
N GLY A 137 -4.78 -17.80 -12.73
CA GLY A 137 -5.13 -16.39 -12.89
C GLY A 137 -3.94 -15.46 -12.61
N PHE A 138 -4.14 -14.44 -11.78
CA PHE A 138 -3.11 -13.45 -11.47
C PHE A 138 -1.87 -14.06 -10.78
N PHE A 139 -2.06 -15.02 -9.88
CA PHE A 139 -1.01 -15.68 -9.09
C PHE A 139 -0.51 -16.97 -9.78
N ALA A 140 -0.03 -16.90 -11.01
CA ALA A 140 0.28 -18.07 -11.83
C ALA A 140 1.76 -18.52 -11.80
N GLY A 141 2.60 -18.02 -10.88
CA GLY A 141 4.03 -18.34 -10.78
C GLY A 141 4.83 -17.85 -11.98
N ILE A 142 4.58 -18.40 -13.15
CA ILE A 142 5.12 -17.94 -14.45
C ILE A 142 4.00 -17.86 -15.49
N THR A 143 4.00 -16.80 -16.28
CA THR A 143 2.97 -16.52 -17.30
C THR A 143 3.63 -16.08 -18.59
N SER A 144 3.16 -16.60 -19.73
CA SER A 144 3.42 -16.04 -21.04
C SER A 144 2.12 -15.44 -21.59
N ALA A 145 2.13 -14.16 -21.90
CA ALA A 145 0.93 -13.44 -22.34
C ALA A 145 1.22 -12.51 -23.53
N TYR A 146 0.22 -12.35 -24.40
CA TYR A 146 0.27 -11.38 -25.48
C TYR A 146 -0.40 -10.07 -25.07
N ASP A 147 0.36 -9.00 -25.04
CA ASP A 147 -0.17 -7.66 -24.87
C ASP A 147 -0.84 -7.17 -26.15
N ASN A 148 -2.17 -7.24 -26.18
CA ASN A 148 -2.95 -6.82 -27.34
C ASN A 148 -2.84 -5.31 -27.63
N THR A 149 -2.54 -4.49 -26.62
CA THR A 149 -2.41 -3.04 -26.75
C THR A 149 -1.09 -2.66 -27.39
N ASN A 150 -0.01 -3.27 -26.93
CA ASN A 150 1.35 -2.97 -27.37
C ASN A 150 1.90 -4.00 -28.39
N GLN A 151 1.10 -5.04 -28.71
CA GLN A 151 1.43 -6.09 -29.71
C GLN A 151 2.74 -6.83 -29.40
N GLN A 152 2.97 -7.13 -28.11
CA GLN A 152 4.17 -7.79 -27.61
C GLN A 152 3.82 -9.11 -26.90
N TRP A 153 4.65 -10.13 -27.09
CA TRP A 153 4.68 -11.31 -26.25
C TRP A 153 5.64 -11.11 -25.09
N VAL A 154 5.21 -11.45 -23.88
CA VAL A 154 6.00 -11.33 -22.67
C VAL A 154 5.85 -12.58 -21.83
N THR A 155 6.97 -13.18 -21.39
CA THR A 155 6.99 -14.16 -20.32
C THR A 155 7.54 -13.51 -19.07
N TYR A 156 6.84 -13.63 -17.95
CA TYR A 156 7.18 -13.01 -16.68
C TYR A 156 6.74 -13.90 -15.51
N THR A 157 7.32 -13.66 -14.34
CA THR A 157 6.97 -14.37 -13.10
C THR A 157 6.15 -13.50 -12.17
N LEU A 158 5.31 -14.16 -11.33
CA LEU A 158 4.65 -13.64 -10.16
C LEU A 158 4.53 -14.80 -9.16
N SER A 159 5.48 -14.88 -8.24
CA SER A 159 5.67 -16.05 -7.37
C SER A 159 4.96 -15.95 -6.02
N GLU A 160 4.44 -14.80 -5.68
CA GLU A 160 3.73 -14.55 -4.43
C GLU A 160 2.34 -15.24 -4.41
N PRO A 161 1.87 -15.77 -3.29
CA PRO A 161 2.63 -16.02 -2.06
C PRO A 161 3.46 -17.31 -2.13
N LEU A 162 3.08 -18.34 -2.93
CA LEU A 162 3.60 -19.70 -2.84
C LEU A 162 3.81 -20.35 -4.21
N ASN A 163 4.01 -19.55 -5.27
CA ASN A 163 4.06 -20.01 -6.64
C ASN A 163 5.47 -20.00 -7.25
N ALA A 164 6.52 -19.73 -6.45
CA ALA A 164 7.91 -19.89 -6.87
C ALA A 164 8.22 -21.33 -7.32
N ARG A 165 7.63 -22.32 -6.65
CA ARG A 165 7.71 -23.75 -7.00
C ARG A 165 7.23 -24.06 -8.42
N ASP A 166 6.45 -23.19 -9.03
CA ASP A 166 5.92 -23.46 -10.35
C ASP A 166 7.03 -23.43 -11.41
N TRP A 167 8.14 -22.72 -11.17
CA TRP A 167 9.17 -22.54 -12.18
C TRP A 167 10.61 -22.88 -11.73
N PHE A 168 10.88 -23.02 -10.41
CA PHE A 168 12.17 -23.54 -9.93
C PHE A 168 12.05 -24.29 -8.60
N PRO A 169 12.94 -25.24 -8.33
CA PRO A 169 12.96 -25.94 -7.03
C PRO A 169 13.35 -24.99 -5.92
N VAL A 170 12.52 -24.86 -4.90
CA VAL A 170 12.60 -23.82 -3.90
C VAL A 170 12.14 -24.28 -2.52
N LYS A 171 12.64 -23.64 -1.46
CA LYS A 171 12.09 -23.71 -0.10
C LYS A 171 11.21 -22.49 0.13
N GLN A 172 9.88 -22.67 0.11
CA GLN A 172 8.93 -21.55 0.24
C GLN A 172 8.60 -21.27 1.71
N VAL A 173 9.57 -20.71 2.42
CA VAL A 173 9.45 -20.29 3.82
C VAL A 173 9.88 -18.85 3.92
N LEU A 174 8.97 -17.93 4.34
CA LEU A 174 9.27 -16.49 4.41
C LEU A 174 10.47 -16.16 5.28
N THR A 175 10.64 -16.92 6.38
CA THR A 175 11.74 -16.71 7.33
C THR A 175 13.10 -17.23 6.83
N ASP A 176 13.15 -17.78 5.59
CA ASP A 176 14.36 -18.31 4.97
C ASP A 176 14.70 -17.47 3.71
N LYS A 177 15.22 -16.25 3.93
CA LYS A 177 15.78 -15.45 2.85
C LYS A 177 17.11 -16.02 2.42
N ALA A 178 17.29 -16.30 1.11
CA ALA A 178 18.60 -16.65 0.59
C ALA A 178 19.53 -15.44 0.65
N ASP A 179 20.80 -15.63 1.09
CA ASP A 179 21.79 -14.54 1.16
C ASP A 179 22.08 -13.90 -0.21
N SER A 180 21.88 -14.67 -1.30
CA SER A 180 22.10 -14.20 -2.67
C SER A 180 21.41 -15.12 -3.69
N VAL A 181 21.08 -14.52 -4.86
CA VAL A 181 20.50 -15.26 -5.99
C VAL A 181 21.21 -14.86 -7.29
N TRP A 182 21.62 -15.85 -8.06
CA TRP A 182 22.13 -15.68 -9.41
C TRP A 182 21.12 -16.22 -10.42
N VAL A 183 20.84 -15.46 -11.47
CA VAL A 183 19.90 -15.85 -12.52
C VAL A 183 20.57 -15.68 -13.89
N ASP A 184 20.77 -16.78 -14.59
CA ASP A 184 21.28 -16.84 -15.96
C ASP A 184 20.11 -17.16 -16.89
N LEU A 185 19.70 -16.22 -17.72
CA LEU A 185 18.59 -16.38 -18.67
C LEU A 185 19.13 -16.50 -20.09
N ILE A 186 18.85 -17.63 -20.73
CA ILE A 186 19.24 -17.89 -22.14
C ILE A 186 18.01 -17.64 -23.00
N VAL A 187 18.08 -16.63 -23.86
CA VAL A 187 16.97 -16.19 -24.72
C VAL A 187 17.44 -15.97 -26.15
N ASP A 188 16.53 -15.90 -27.11
CA ASP A 188 16.83 -15.52 -28.47
C ASP A 188 17.46 -14.11 -28.53
N LYS A 189 18.36 -13.86 -29.48
CA LYS A 189 19.19 -12.63 -29.57
C LYS A 189 18.41 -11.35 -29.71
N GLU A 190 17.21 -11.42 -30.25
CA GLU A 190 16.29 -10.30 -30.44
C GLU A 190 15.58 -9.89 -29.15
N LEU A 191 15.67 -10.73 -28.10
CA LEU A 191 15.00 -10.51 -26.84
C LEU A 191 15.96 -9.99 -25.78
N MET A 192 15.40 -9.30 -24.80
CA MET A 192 16.06 -8.97 -23.54
C MET A 192 15.40 -9.71 -22.38
N ALA A 193 16.22 -10.04 -21.39
CA ALA A 193 15.78 -10.77 -20.21
C ALA A 193 16.18 -10.02 -18.94
N GLY A 194 15.18 -9.54 -18.17
CA GLY A 194 15.34 -8.84 -16.90
C GLY A 194 15.24 -9.79 -15.70
N SER A 195 15.97 -9.48 -14.61
CA SER A 195 15.91 -10.19 -13.33
C SER A 195 16.48 -9.33 -12.19
N ASN A 196 16.56 -9.90 -11.00
CA ASN A 196 17.04 -9.28 -9.77
C ASN A 196 18.55 -8.97 -9.81
N GLY A 197 18.96 -7.92 -9.11
CA GLY A 197 20.36 -7.57 -8.93
C GLY A 197 20.99 -6.85 -10.12
N ILE A 198 22.29 -7.02 -10.34
CA ILE A 198 23.07 -6.38 -11.40
C ILE A 198 23.23 -7.32 -12.59
N LEU A 199 23.07 -6.80 -13.81
CA LEU A 199 23.48 -7.48 -15.03
C LEU A 199 25.01 -7.40 -15.15
N GLU A 200 25.71 -8.51 -14.91
CA GLU A 200 27.18 -8.55 -15.02
C GLU A 200 27.67 -8.76 -16.45
N GLU A 201 26.96 -9.59 -17.22
CA GLU A 201 27.39 -9.96 -18.56
C GLU A 201 26.22 -10.37 -19.45
N ILE A 202 26.32 -10.08 -20.73
CA ILE A 202 25.52 -10.69 -21.79
C ILE A 202 26.49 -11.50 -22.68
N GLU A 203 26.40 -12.83 -22.56
CA GLU A 203 27.26 -13.77 -23.27
C GLU A 203 26.58 -14.30 -24.55
N ASP A 204 27.27 -14.27 -25.70
CA ASP A 204 26.81 -14.98 -26.91
C ASP A 204 27.10 -16.48 -26.73
N VAL A 205 26.07 -17.29 -26.52
CA VAL A 205 26.21 -18.75 -26.35
C VAL A 205 26.10 -19.53 -27.66
N GLY A 206 26.04 -18.83 -28.78
CA GLY A 206 25.84 -19.44 -30.09
C GLY A 206 24.37 -19.82 -30.34
N GLY A 207 24.12 -20.43 -31.53
CA GLY A 207 22.77 -20.89 -31.87
C GLY A 207 21.72 -19.78 -32.03
N GLY A 208 22.14 -18.50 -32.11
CA GLY A 208 21.21 -17.37 -32.16
C GLY A 208 20.69 -16.94 -30.76
N LYS A 209 21.40 -17.27 -29.67
CA LYS A 209 20.99 -16.99 -28.31
C LYS A 209 22.02 -16.17 -27.53
N HIS A 210 21.51 -15.37 -26.60
CA HIS A 210 22.27 -14.67 -25.59
C HIS A 210 21.95 -15.20 -24.19
N LYS A 211 22.94 -15.17 -23.29
CA LYS A 211 22.79 -15.47 -21.87
C LYS A 211 22.98 -14.19 -21.08
N PHE A 212 21.93 -13.75 -20.39
CA PHE A 212 21.94 -12.63 -19.45
C PHE A 212 22.30 -13.15 -18.06
N LYS A 213 23.40 -12.65 -17.46
CA LYS A 213 23.87 -13.09 -16.14
C LYS A 213 23.56 -12.04 -15.09
N TRP A 214 22.50 -12.26 -14.33
CA TRP A 214 22.05 -11.40 -13.25
C TRP A 214 22.58 -11.89 -11.90
N ARG A 215 22.96 -10.96 -11.00
CA ARG A 215 23.54 -11.27 -9.69
C ARG A 215 22.95 -10.38 -8.61
N SER A 216 22.09 -10.93 -7.77
CA SER A 216 21.64 -10.30 -6.54
C SER A 216 22.46 -10.82 -5.36
N ARG A 217 23.02 -9.88 -4.57
CA ARG A 217 23.93 -10.14 -3.44
C ARG A 217 23.39 -9.64 -2.11
N TYR A 218 22.10 -9.32 -2.08
CA TYR A 218 21.38 -9.00 -0.88
C TYR A 218 20.47 -10.17 -0.50
N PRO A 219 20.13 -10.34 0.79
CA PRO A 219 19.12 -11.29 1.19
C PRO A 219 17.80 -11.06 0.45
N ILE A 220 17.20 -12.15 -0.03
CA ILE A 220 16.02 -12.11 -0.87
C ILE A 220 15.02 -13.21 -0.49
N ALA A 221 13.74 -12.84 -0.31
CA ALA A 221 12.68 -13.80 -0.12
C ALA A 221 12.41 -14.57 -1.42
N TYR A 222 12.04 -15.83 -1.29
CA TYR A 222 11.84 -16.74 -2.42
C TYR A 222 10.85 -16.22 -3.47
N TYR A 223 9.80 -15.50 -3.06
CA TYR A 223 8.75 -15.01 -3.95
C TYR A 223 9.18 -13.78 -4.76
N LEU A 224 10.25 -13.11 -4.36
CA LEU A 224 10.81 -11.92 -5.02
C LEU A 224 11.80 -12.27 -6.14
N VAL A 225 12.19 -13.55 -6.27
CA VAL A 225 13.04 -14.01 -7.39
C VAL A 225 12.22 -13.95 -8.66
N SER A 226 12.79 -13.34 -9.72
CA SER A 226 12.01 -12.99 -10.90
C SER A 226 12.71 -13.19 -12.22
N LEU A 227 11.93 -13.31 -13.28
CA LEU A 227 12.35 -13.09 -14.64
C LEU A 227 11.26 -12.36 -15.45
N ALA A 228 11.70 -11.60 -16.44
CA ALA A 228 10.82 -11.05 -17.48
C ALA A 228 11.55 -11.04 -18.82
N VAL A 229 10.90 -11.56 -19.88
CA VAL A 229 11.50 -11.72 -21.22
C VAL A 229 10.55 -11.17 -22.27
N ALA A 230 11.03 -10.21 -23.04
CA ALA A 230 10.31 -9.66 -24.20
C ALA A 230 11.26 -8.95 -25.17
N ASP A 231 10.70 -8.40 -26.24
CA ASP A 231 11.37 -7.42 -27.08
C ASP A 231 11.39 -6.07 -26.36
N TYR A 232 12.41 -5.88 -25.51
CA TYR A 232 12.59 -4.69 -24.68
C TYR A 232 13.68 -3.78 -25.23
N ARG A 233 13.60 -2.49 -24.86
CA ARG A 233 14.73 -1.56 -24.83
C ARG A 233 15.12 -1.24 -23.39
N ASP A 234 16.41 -1.02 -23.16
CA ASP A 234 16.91 -0.50 -21.89
C ASP A 234 16.82 1.04 -21.89
N TYR A 235 16.08 1.58 -20.93
CA TYR A 235 16.07 2.99 -20.60
C TYR A 235 16.54 3.19 -19.17
N SER A 236 17.79 3.61 -19.01
CA SER A 236 18.45 3.74 -17.70
C SER A 236 18.88 5.17 -17.39
N PHE A 237 18.85 5.52 -16.10
CA PHE A 237 19.33 6.79 -15.57
C PHE A 237 19.82 6.63 -14.12
N GLN A 238 20.42 7.69 -13.55
CA GLN A 238 20.85 7.70 -12.16
C GLN A 238 19.85 8.50 -11.30
N ALA A 239 19.40 7.93 -10.18
CA ALA A 239 18.61 8.61 -9.16
C ALA A 239 19.51 9.00 -7.98
N ALA A 240 19.34 10.22 -7.45
CA ALA A 240 20.10 10.67 -6.29
C ALA A 240 19.60 10.01 -5.00
N LEU A 241 20.53 9.70 -4.09
CA LEU A 241 20.26 9.27 -2.72
C LEU A 241 20.40 10.44 -1.73
N SER A 242 20.28 10.18 -0.43
CA SER A 242 20.33 11.23 0.59
C SER A 242 21.72 11.86 0.74
N GLY A 243 22.79 11.12 0.46
CA GLY A 243 24.17 11.59 0.53
C GLY A 243 24.59 12.45 -0.67
N PRO A 244 25.41 13.51 -0.48
CA PRO A 244 25.88 14.34 -1.57
C PRO A 244 26.72 13.58 -2.60
N GLY A 245 26.18 13.39 -3.81
CA GLY A 245 26.84 12.69 -4.90
C GLY A 245 26.60 11.17 -4.93
N ASP A 246 25.88 10.64 -3.96
CA ASP A 246 25.47 9.24 -3.97
C ASP A 246 24.26 9.05 -4.90
N SER A 247 24.25 7.96 -5.64
CA SER A 247 23.18 7.65 -6.61
C SER A 247 23.03 6.15 -6.81
N VAL A 248 21.86 5.74 -7.26
CA VAL A 248 21.55 4.37 -7.68
C VAL A 248 21.14 4.35 -9.14
N LEU A 249 21.53 3.28 -9.86
CA LEU A 249 21.06 3.02 -11.23
C LEU A 249 19.57 2.68 -11.22
N VAL A 250 18.78 3.37 -12.03
CA VAL A 250 17.39 3.00 -12.36
C VAL A 250 17.38 2.43 -13.76
N GLN A 251 17.18 1.11 -13.88
CA GLN A 251 17.25 0.36 -15.13
C GLN A 251 15.89 -0.16 -15.54
N ASN A 252 15.33 0.34 -16.64
CA ASN A 252 13.98 0.01 -17.06
C ASN A 252 13.99 -0.76 -18.38
N TYR A 253 13.43 -1.96 -18.37
CA TYR A 253 13.15 -2.77 -19.55
C TYR A 253 11.71 -2.51 -19.99
N ILE A 254 11.56 -1.67 -21.00
CA ILE A 254 10.28 -1.25 -21.57
C ILE A 254 10.15 -1.77 -22.99
N TYR A 255 8.93 -1.89 -23.51
CA TYR A 255 8.74 -2.34 -24.89
C TYR A 255 9.52 -1.47 -25.88
N ASP A 256 10.19 -2.11 -26.87
CA ASP A 256 10.96 -1.40 -27.90
C ASP A 256 10.03 -0.74 -28.92
N ASP A 257 9.28 0.25 -28.44
CA ASP A 257 8.32 1.04 -29.20
C ASP A 257 8.42 2.53 -28.82
N ASP A 258 8.56 3.41 -29.83
CA ASP A 258 8.73 4.85 -29.59
C ASP A 258 7.45 5.52 -29.05
N GLU A 259 6.25 5.04 -29.43
CA GLU A 259 5.01 5.57 -28.90
C GLU A 259 4.83 5.21 -27.42
N TYR A 260 5.16 3.96 -27.05
CA TYR A 260 5.19 3.49 -25.68
C TYR A 260 6.17 4.33 -24.84
N PHE A 261 7.40 4.46 -25.28
CA PHE A 261 8.43 5.24 -24.61
C PHE A 261 8.01 6.70 -24.39
N ASN A 262 7.57 7.38 -25.45
CA ASN A 262 7.17 8.78 -25.36
C ASN A 262 5.95 8.99 -24.45
N ARG A 263 5.06 8.01 -24.36
CA ARG A 263 3.90 8.02 -23.47
C ARG A 263 4.31 7.97 -21.99
N TRP A 264 5.28 7.13 -21.65
CA TRP A 264 5.58 6.80 -20.26
C TRP A 264 6.87 7.42 -19.71
N LYS A 265 7.74 7.96 -20.57
CA LYS A 265 9.05 8.48 -20.16
C LYS A 265 8.99 9.40 -18.94
N SER A 266 8.11 10.40 -18.94
CA SER A 266 8.03 11.32 -17.79
C SER A 266 7.61 10.64 -16.49
N ARG A 267 6.80 9.58 -16.58
CA ARG A 267 6.37 8.79 -15.41
C ARG A 267 7.45 7.84 -14.93
N ILE A 268 8.24 7.32 -15.85
CA ILE A 268 9.43 6.53 -15.50
C ILE A 268 10.46 7.44 -14.81
N ASP A 269 10.64 8.67 -15.31
CA ASP A 269 11.55 9.65 -14.70
C ASP A 269 11.11 10.06 -13.27
N ASP A 270 9.79 10.12 -12.97
CA ASP A 270 9.25 10.39 -11.63
C ASP A 270 9.83 9.42 -10.57
N THR A 271 10.21 8.18 -10.96
CA THR A 271 10.85 7.19 -10.07
C THR A 271 12.09 7.73 -9.38
N GLY A 272 12.90 8.54 -10.08
CA GLY A 272 14.11 9.12 -9.50
C GLY A 272 13.81 10.09 -8.36
N GLU A 273 12.75 10.89 -8.48
CA GLU A 273 12.31 11.81 -7.42
C GLU A 273 11.73 11.05 -6.23
N MET A 274 11.00 9.95 -6.48
CA MET A 274 10.45 9.08 -5.42
C MET A 274 11.56 8.36 -4.65
N ILE A 275 12.59 7.83 -5.31
CA ILE A 275 13.77 7.21 -4.66
C ILE A 275 14.45 8.23 -3.75
N THR A 276 14.68 9.45 -4.24
CA THR A 276 15.29 10.53 -3.45
C THR A 276 14.43 10.89 -2.24
N LEU A 277 13.11 11.00 -2.43
CA LEU A 277 12.18 11.31 -1.34
C LEU A 277 12.20 10.23 -0.25
N PHE A 278 12.02 8.96 -0.62
CA PHE A 278 11.94 7.87 0.33
C PHE A 278 13.29 7.66 1.05
N SER A 279 14.42 7.83 0.34
CA SER A 279 15.75 7.79 0.94
C SER A 279 15.96 8.90 1.98
N ASN A 280 15.41 10.09 1.78
CA ASN A 280 15.50 11.18 2.75
C ASN A 280 14.57 10.98 3.96
N LEU A 281 13.42 10.37 3.78
CA LEU A 281 12.42 10.19 4.84
C LEU A 281 12.73 8.99 5.75
N VAL A 282 13.23 7.89 5.18
CA VAL A 282 13.46 6.63 5.90
C VAL A 282 14.97 6.35 6.02
N ILE A 283 15.51 5.51 5.18
CA ILE A 283 16.94 5.23 4.98
C ILE A 283 17.24 5.27 3.49
N ASP A 284 18.49 5.41 3.09
CA ASP A 284 18.87 5.29 1.69
C ASP A 284 18.30 4.02 1.07
N TYR A 285 18.06 4.06 -0.25
CA TYR A 285 17.55 2.90 -0.98
C TYR A 285 18.30 1.63 -0.57
N PRO A 286 17.63 0.60 -0.01
CA PRO A 286 18.32 -0.51 0.67
C PRO A 286 19.29 -1.26 -0.25
N PHE A 287 18.96 -1.39 -1.52
CA PHE A 287 19.74 -2.12 -2.50
C PHE A 287 20.63 -1.21 -3.36
N ALA A 288 21.13 -0.11 -2.78
CA ALA A 288 21.88 0.94 -3.49
C ALA A 288 23.17 0.47 -4.17
N ARG A 289 23.78 -0.65 -3.70
CA ARG A 289 24.95 -1.25 -4.38
C ARG A 289 24.59 -2.03 -5.64
N GLU A 290 23.32 -2.20 -5.93
CA GLU A 290 22.81 -2.87 -7.14
C GLU A 290 22.08 -1.85 -8.02
N LYS A 291 20.78 -1.94 -8.12
CA LYS A 291 19.94 -1.05 -8.91
C LYS A 291 18.51 -1.02 -8.38
N TYR A 292 17.72 -0.14 -8.91
CA TYR A 292 16.28 -0.29 -9.03
C TYR A 292 15.88 -0.34 -10.50
N GLY A 293 14.69 -0.77 -10.83
CA GLY A 293 14.16 -0.67 -12.18
C GLY A 293 12.84 -1.38 -12.37
N HIS A 294 12.40 -1.39 -13.62
CA HIS A 294 11.13 -1.99 -14.00
C HIS A 294 11.31 -2.92 -15.20
N ALA A 295 10.52 -4.00 -15.23
CA ALA A 295 10.26 -4.79 -16.41
C ALA A 295 8.77 -4.72 -16.74
N VAL A 296 8.42 -4.31 -17.96
CA VAL A 296 7.00 -4.15 -18.34
C VAL A 296 6.41 -5.51 -18.71
N ALA A 297 5.23 -5.82 -18.16
CA ALA A 297 4.49 -7.03 -18.48
C ALA A 297 2.98 -6.76 -18.52
N PRO A 298 2.20 -7.49 -19.33
CA PRO A 298 0.75 -7.31 -19.45
C PRO A 298 -0.01 -7.98 -18.29
N MET A 299 0.23 -7.49 -17.07
CA MET A 299 -0.38 -7.96 -15.84
C MET A 299 -1.42 -6.96 -15.28
N GLY A 300 -2.07 -7.26 -14.18
CA GLY A 300 -3.10 -6.42 -13.56
C GLY A 300 -2.59 -5.58 -12.40
N GLY A 301 -1.53 -4.79 -12.57
CA GLY A 301 -0.92 -4.01 -11.50
C GLY A 301 0.59 -4.04 -11.56
N GLY A 302 1.24 -4.29 -10.44
CA GLY A 302 2.69 -4.52 -10.33
C GLY A 302 3.00 -5.74 -9.48
N MET A 303 4.28 -6.05 -9.40
CA MET A 303 4.88 -7.01 -8.48
C MET A 303 6.26 -6.48 -8.10
N GLU A 304 6.48 -6.33 -6.83
CA GLU A 304 7.62 -5.65 -6.21
C GLU A 304 8.95 -6.39 -6.32
N HIS A 305 9.13 -7.29 -7.25
CA HIS A 305 10.36 -8.08 -7.36
C HIS A 305 11.61 -7.27 -7.00
N GLN A 306 12.35 -7.75 -6.02
CA GLN A 306 13.51 -7.04 -5.44
C GLN A 306 14.44 -6.52 -6.53
N THR A 307 14.68 -5.21 -6.57
CA THR A 307 15.51 -4.46 -7.52
C THR A 307 14.98 -4.38 -8.97
N MET A 308 13.96 -5.14 -9.36
CA MET A 308 13.41 -5.17 -10.73
C MET A 308 11.90 -5.41 -10.69
N THR A 309 11.15 -4.42 -10.32
CA THR A 309 9.68 -4.44 -10.29
C THR A 309 9.10 -4.87 -11.66
N THR A 310 8.17 -5.82 -11.65
CA THR A 310 7.38 -6.12 -12.85
C THR A 310 6.11 -5.26 -12.84
N ILE A 311 5.84 -4.50 -13.91
CA ILE A 311 4.81 -3.46 -13.90
C ILE A 311 3.97 -3.44 -15.18
N ALA A 312 2.66 -3.25 -15.05
CA ALA A 312 1.76 -3.15 -16.20
C ALA A 312 1.75 -1.76 -16.85
N ALA A 313 1.90 -0.71 -16.05
CA ALA A 313 1.83 0.67 -16.49
C ALA A 313 2.46 1.61 -15.45
N PHE A 314 2.97 2.75 -15.89
CA PHE A 314 3.63 3.72 -15.02
C PHE A 314 2.63 4.79 -14.51
N SER A 315 1.58 4.38 -13.76
CA SER A 315 0.80 5.37 -13.01
C SER A 315 1.61 5.84 -11.79
N PHE A 316 1.46 7.11 -11.39
CA PHE A 316 2.25 7.69 -10.30
C PHE A 316 2.15 6.88 -9.01
N THR A 317 0.93 6.53 -8.60
CA THR A 317 0.70 5.78 -7.36
C THR A 317 1.17 4.33 -7.45
N LEU A 318 1.02 3.66 -8.60
CA LEU A 318 1.54 2.30 -8.76
C LEU A 318 3.08 2.27 -8.68
N VAL A 319 3.77 3.19 -9.36
CA VAL A 319 5.24 3.28 -9.25
C VAL A 319 5.68 3.58 -7.82
N ALA A 320 4.97 4.46 -7.09
CA ALA A 320 5.27 4.75 -5.70
C ALA A 320 5.06 3.55 -4.78
N HIS A 321 3.99 2.77 -5.01
CA HIS A 321 3.66 1.55 -4.29
C HIS A 321 4.76 0.49 -4.45
N GLU A 322 5.02 0.11 -5.69
CA GLU A 322 6.01 -0.93 -6.00
C GLU A 322 7.45 -0.54 -5.59
N LEU A 323 7.78 0.75 -5.69
CA LEU A 323 9.06 1.25 -5.20
C LEU A 323 9.15 1.19 -3.67
N ALA A 324 8.07 1.52 -2.95
CA ALA A 324 8.06 1.52 -1.49
C ALA A 324 8.27 0.12 -0.90
N HIS A 325 7.83 -0.91 -1.60
CA HIS A 325 8.11 -2.28 -1.24
C HIS A 325 9.60 -2.59 -1.10
N GLN A 326 10.47 -1.89 -1.81
CA GLN A 326 11.91 -2.10 -1.68
C GLN A 326 12.41 -1.83 -0.24
N TRP A 327 11.71 -0.97 0.54
CA TRP A 327 11.93 -0.77 1.98
C TRP A 327 11.05 -1.70 2.83
N PHE A 328 9.75 -1.83 2.49
CA PHE A 328 8.71 -2.52 3.26
C PHE A 328 8.10 -3.66 2.43
N GLY A 329 8.68 -4.85 2.55
CA GLY A 329 8.36 -6.05 1.76
C GLY A 329 9.62 -6.78 1.33
N ASP A 330 10.57 -6.08 0.71
CA ASP A 330 11.79 -6.66 0.19
C ASP A 330 12.93 -6.61 1.20
N ASN A 331 13.32 -5.41 1.64
CA ASN A 331 14.35 -5.25 2.66
C ASN A 331 13.85 -5.79 4.02
N ILE A 332 12.68 -5.32 4.46
CA ILE A 332 12.00 -5.81 5.65
C ILE A 332 10.75 -6.56 5.19
N THR A 333 10.78 -7.87 5.20
CA THR A 333 9.64 -8.72 4.80
C THR A 333 8.78 -9.06 6.02
N CYS A 334 7.48 -9.19 5.86
CA CYS A 334 6.61 -9.69 6.93
C CYS A 334 7.07 -11.09 7.39
N GLY A 335 7.10 -11.31 8.71
CA GLY A 335 7.56 -12.57 9.29
C GLY A 335 6.62 -13.76 9.04
N ASN A 336 5.38 -13.48 8.67
CA ASN A 336 4.32 -14.43 8.33
C ASN A 336 3.22 -13.71 7.53
N TRP A 337 2.36 -14.45 6.84
CA TRP A 337 1.29 -13.87 6.02
C TRP A 337 0.18 -13.18 6.83
N GLN A 338 0.07 -13.42 8.13
CA GLN A 338 -0.85 -12.71 9.01
C GLN A 338 -0.48 -11.23 9.12
N ASP A 339 0.80 -10.92 9.00
CA ASP A 339 1.37 -9.57 9.10
C ASP A 339 1.63 -8.91 7.73
N ILE A 340 0.98 -9.37 6.65
CA ILE A 340 1.17 -8.86 5.27
C ILE A 340 1.00 -7.33 5.14
N TRP A 341 0.27 -6.68 6.04
CA TRP A 341 0.13 -5.23 6.08
C TRP A 341 1.46 -4.48 6.24
N ILE A 342 2.52 -5.15 6.76
CA ILE A 342 3.88 -4.60 6.83
C ILE A 342 4.42 -4.37 5.41
N ASN A 343 4.07 -5.22 4.46
CA ASN A 343 4.38 -5.02 3.06
C ASN A 343 3.36 -4.06 2.44
N GLU A 344 2.10 -4.46 2.34
CA GLU A 344 1.06 -3.82 1.54
C GLU A 344 0.52 -2.51 2.12
N GLY A 345 0.36 -2.47 3.44
CA GLY A 345 -0.11 -1.26 4.13
C GLY A 345 0.91 -0.14 4.05
N PHE A 346 2.21 -0.44 4.23
CA PHE A 346 3.28 0.55 4.08
C PHE A 346 3.45 0.99 2.64
N ALA A 347 3.49 0.06 1.68
CA ALA A 347 3.58 0.42 0.26
C ALA A 347 2.42 1.32 -0.16
N SER A 348 1.18 0.98 0.24
CA SER A 348 0.00 1.82 0.02
C SER A 348 0.11 3.20 0.70
N TYR A 349 0.63 3.26 1.94
CA TYR A 349 0.79 4.55 2.63
C TYR A 349 1.83 5.44 1.95
N PHE A 350 2.87 4.86 1.37
CA PHE A 350 3.88 5.61 0.64
C PHE A 350 3.39 6.15 -0.72
N GLU A 351 2.26 5.63 -1.27
CA GLU A 351 1.51 6.32 -2.34
C GLU A 351 1.04 7.71 -1.86
N TYR A 352 0.43 7.76 -0.64
CA TYR A 352 0.02 9.03 0.00
C TYR A 352 1.22 9.95 0.24
N VAL A 353 2.32 9.42 0.80
CA VAL A 353 3.54 10.20 1.08
C VAL A 353 4.14 10.79 -0.20
N ALA A 354 4.19 10.02 -1.29
CA ALA A 354 4.66 10.50 -2.58
C ALA A 354 3.76 11.61 -3.14
N LEU A 355 2.43 11.43 -3.10
CA LEU A 355 1.47 12.46 -3.52
C LEU A 355 1.61 13.74 -2.70
N GLN A 356 1.72 13.63 -1.37
CA GLN A 356 1.87 14.75 -0.45
C GLN A 356 3.10 15.61 -0.77
N ASN A 357 4.22 14.98 -1.08
CA ASN A 357 5.49 15.67 -1.23
C ASN A 357 5.84 16.05 -2.68
N LEU A 358 5.39 15.28 -3.66
CA LEU A 358 5.79 15.47 -5.07
C LEU A 358 4.66 16.00 -5.95
N VAL A 359 3.40 15.99 -5.46
CA VAL A 359 2.26 16.50 -6.24
C VAL A 359 1.55 17.61 -5.47
N SER A 360 0.71 17.29 -4.48
CA SER A 360 0.06 18.27 -3.62
C SER A 360 -0.61 17.60 -2.41
N GLN A 361 -0.86 18.36 -1.34
CA GLN A 361 -1.64 17.90 -0.21
C GLN A 361 -3.07 17.50 -0.63
N GLU A 362 -3.71 18.26 -1.52
CA GLU A 362 -5.05 17.96 -2.02
C GLU A 362 -5.15 16.58 -2.69
N GLU A 363 -4.16 16.20 -3.50
CA GLU A 363 -4.13 14.87 -4.13
C GLU A 363 -3.88 13.75 -3.10
N ALA A 364 -3.05 14.01 -2.10
CA ALA A 364 -2.83 13.08 -0.99
C ALA A 364 -4.11 12.89 -0.15
N ASP A 365 -4.80 13.98 0.19
CA ASP A 365 -6.07 13.93 0.95
C ASP A 365 -7.15 13.20 0.17
N ASN A 366 -7.26 13.42 -1.14
CA ASN A 366 -8.17 12.69 -2.03
C ASN A 366 -7.84 11.19 -2.05
N TRP A 367 -6.56 10.83 -2.05
CA TRP A 367 -6.11 9.44 -1.99
C TRP A 367 -6.50 8.80 -0.65
N MET A 368 -6.25 9.48 0.49
CA MET A 368 -6.60 8.98 1.82
C MET A 368 -8.12 8.82 1.98
N MET A 369 -8.90 9.79 1.52
CA MET A 369 -10.36 9.68 1.51
C MET A 369 -10.83 8.45 0.70
N TYR A 370 -10.22 8.19 -0.45
CA TYR A 370 -10.53 7.00 -1.25
C TYR A 370 -10.15 5.70 -0.52
N ALA A 371 -8.99 5.65 0.14
CA ALA A 371 -8.55 4.50 0.92
C ALA A 371 -9.50 4.20 2.09
N GLN A 372 -9.94 5.24 2.80
CA GLN A 372 -10.94 5.11 3.86
C GLN A 372 -12.31 4.63 3.33
N LEU A 373 -12.75 5.12 2.17
CA LEU A 373 -14.01 4.66 1.55
C LEU A 373 -13.99 3.16 1.26
N LEU A 374 -12.89 2.64 0.72
CA LEU A 374 -12.73 1.21 0.49
C LEU A 374 -12.70 0.42 1.80
N SER A 375 -11.98 0.93 2.81
CA SER A 375 -11.92 0.30 4.13
C SER A 375 -13.27 0.24 4.84
N PHE A 376 -14.20 1.18 4.58
CA PHE A 376 -15.54 1.18 5.16
C PHE A 376 -16.46 0.10 4.59
N GLU A 377 -16.16 -0.44 3.43
CA GLU A 377 -16.93 -1.54 2.83
C GLU A 377 -16.58 -2.90 3.48
N GLU A 378 -15.43 -2.96 4.19
CA GLU A 378 -14.92 -4.16 4.80
C GLU A 378 -15.24 -4.22 6.31
N THR A 379 -15.40 -5.43 6.84
CA THR A 379 -15.74 -5.65 8.26
C THR A 379 -14.63 -6.33 9.05
N GLY A 380 -13.55 -6.76 8.37
CA GLY A 380 -12.44 -7.52 8.93
C GLY A 380 -11.42 -6.68 9.69
N SER A 381 -10.43 -7.38 10.26
CA SER A 381 -9.20 -6.81 10.84
C SER A 381 -8.14 -6.59 9.76
N VAL A 382 -7.12 -5.77 10.06
CA VAL A 382 -5.90 -5.68 9.23
C VAL A 382 -5.08 -6.95 9.41
N TYR A 383 -4.95 -7.45 10.65
CA TYR A 383 -4.38 -8.76 10.95
C TYR A 383 -5.15 -9.85 10.21
N VAL A 384 -4.44 -10.71 9.48
CA VAL A 384 -5.03 -11.89 8.85
C VAL A 384 -5.12 -13.01 9.90
N PRO A 385 -6.33 -13.51 10.25
CA PRO A 385 -6.45 -14.62 11.17
C PRO A 385 -5.65 -15.85 10.73
N ALA A 386 -5.10 -16.60 11.68
CA ALA A 386 -4.23 -17.74 11.36
C ALA A 386 -4.93 -18.78 10.46
N GLU A 387 -6.22 -19.01 10.70
CA GLU A 387 -7.07 -19.88 9.90
C GLU A 387 -7.36 -19.41 8.48
N GLU A 388 -7.06 -18.13 8.19
CA GLU A 388 -7.23 -17.52 6.87
C GLU A 388 -5.88 -17.16 6.19
N ALA A 389 -4.76 -17.47 6.83
CA ALA A 389 -3.42 -17.10 6.33
C ALA A 389 -3.04 -17.81 5.01
N GLU A 390 -3.74 -18.89 4.65
CA GLU A 390 -3.61 -19.62 3.40
C GLU A 390 -4.59 -19.14 2.31
N ASN A 391 -5.60 -18.37 2.70
CA ASN A 391 -6.55 -17.80 1.76
C ASN A 391 -5.95 -16.56 1.09
N VAL A 392 -5.45 -16.74 -0.13
CA VAL A 392 -4.81 -15.68 -0.94
C VAL A 392 -5.69 -14.43 -1.05
N ASN A 393 -7.01 -14.59 -1.23
CA ASN A 393 -7.94 -13.47 -1.32
C ASN A 393 -8.05 -12.70 0.01
N ARG A 394 -7.86 -13.38 1.16
CA ARG A 394 -7.86 -12.70 2.47
C ARG A 394 -6.52 -12.04 2.76
N VAL A 395 -5.42 -12.70 2.45
CA VAL A 395 -4.06 -12.15 2.61
C VAL A 395 -3.93 -10.86 1.80
N PHE A 396 -4.33 -10.88 0.54
CA PHE A 396 -4.28 -9.73 -0.38
C PHE A 396 -5.63 -9.00 -0.51
N ASP A 397 -6.39 -8.92 0.60
CA ASP A 397 -7.63 -8.14 0.63
C ASP A 397 -7.32 -6.64 0.50
N TYR A 398 -7.76 -6.05 -0.63
CA TYR A 398 -7.41 -4.69 -0.99
C TYR A 398 -7.95 -3.65 0.00
N GLY A 399 -9.13 -3.88 0.56
CA GLY A 399 -9.75 -3.00 1.56
C GLY A 399 -9.09 -3.10 2.93
N LEU A 400 -8.65 -4.29 3.33
CA LEU A 400 -8.08 -4.56 4.66
C LEU A 400 -6.56 -4.45 4.70
N SER A 401 -5.85 -5.29 3.94
CA SER A 401 -4.39 -5.38 4.02
C SER A 401 -3.71 -4.13 3.45
N TYR A 402 -4.24 -3.60 2.35
CA TYR A 402 -3.69 -2.41 1.67
C TYR A 402 -4.27 -1.10 2.26
N LYS A 403 -5.56 -0.84 2.07
CA LYS A 403 -6.12 0.51 2.30
C LYS A 403 -6.41 0.78 3.77
N LYS A 404 -6.97 -0.18 4.52
CA LYS A 404 -7.08 -0.06 5.98
C LYS A 404 -5.70 -0.09 6.64
N GLY A 405 -4.77 -0.94 6.15
CA GLY A 405 -3.37 -0.94 6.57
C GLY A 405 -2.73 0.44 6.45
N ALA A 406 -2.85 1.08 5.28
CA ALA A 406 -2.36 2.43 5.05
C ALA A 406 -3.04 3.49 5.94
N ALA A 407 -4.36 3.40 6.12
CA ALA A 407 -5.09 4.30 7.02
C ALA A 407 -4.62 4.17 8.47
N LEU A 408 -4.28 2.96 8.94
CA LEU A 408 -3.74 2.76 10.29
C LEU A 408 -2.37 3.42 10.44
N ILE A 409 -1.49 3.33 9.45
CA ILE A 409 -0.17 3.99 9.50
C ILE A 409 -0.35 5.51 9.51
N HIS A 410 -1.29 6.03 8.74
CA HIS A 410 -1.65 7.45 8.77
C HIS A 410 -2.19 7.88 10.15
N MET A 411 -3.04 7.07 10.77
CA MET A 411 -3.55 7.32 12.12
C MET A 411 -2.45 7.23 13.19
N ILE A 412 -1.46 6.34 13.05
CA ILE A 412 -0.27 6.31 13.93
C ILE A 412 0.50 7.63 13.83
N ARG A 413 0.74 8.14 12.61
CA ARG A 413 1.37 9.45 12.39
C ARG A 413 0.56 10.58 13.03
N TYR A 414 -0.77 10.55 12.89
CA TYR A 414 -1.67 11.49 13.53
C TYR A 414 -1.61 11.38 15.06
N GLU A 415 -1.63 10.17 15.65
CA GLU A 415 -1.54 9.97 17.10
C GLU A 415 -0.22 10.51 17.68
N LEU A 416 0.89 10.30 16.99
CA LEU A 416 2.19 10.85 17.38
C LEU A 416 2.21 12.39 17.35
N ASN A 417 1.37 13.02 16.55
CA ASN A 417 1.28 14.47 16.37
C ASN A 417 2.65 15.17 16.19
N ASN A 418 3.58 14.46 15.53
CA ASN A 418 4.95 14.91 15.29
C ASN A 418 5.55 14.14 14.11
N ASP A 419 5.56 14.76 12.94
CA ASP A 419 6.10 14.16 11.71
C ASP A 419 7.58 13.76 11.83
N ALA A 420 8.39 14.59 12.48
CA ALA A 420 9.80 14.29 12.64
C ALA A 420 9.99 13.01 13.47
N LEU A 421 9.19 12.81 14.52
CA LEU A 421 9.21 11.61 15.36
C LEU A 421 8.71 10.38 14.58
N PHE A 422 7.67 10.54 13.73
CA PHE A 422 7.16 9.46 12.90
C PHE A 422 8.24 8.94 11.92
N TYR A 423 8.90 9.84 11.19
CA TYR A 423 9.96 9.44 10.25
C TYR A 423 11.23 8.95 10.97
N GLU A 424 11.55 9.49 12.16
CA GLU A 424 12.64 8.94 12.99
C GLU A 424 12.33 7.50 13.42
N MET A 425 11.11 7.22 13.83
CA MET A 425 10.65 5.87 14.17
C MET A 425 10.79 4.93 12.97
N LEU A 426 10.35 5.33 11.77
CA LEU A 426 10.50 4.53 10.55
C LEU A 426 11.97 4.27 10.21
N ARG A 427 12.85 5.25 10.42
CA ARG A 427 14.30 5.09 10.22
C ARG A 427 14.88 4.06 11.17
N ILE A 428 14.60 4.18 12.46
CA ILE A 428 15.08 3.23 13.49
C ILE A 428 14.54 1.82 13.22
N TYR A 429 13.28 1.72 12.84
CA TYR A 429 12.68 0.44 12.45
C TYR A 429 13.39 -0.17 11.24
N SER A 430 13.65 0.62 10.21
CA SER A 430 14.32 0.16 8.99
C SER A 430 15.78 -0.23 9.24
N GLU A 431 16.53 0.54 10.05
CA GLU A 431 17.90 0.19 10.44
C GLU A 431 17.97 -1.09 11.26
N ARG A 432 16.98 -1.32 12.16
CA ARG A 432 16.93 -2.49 13.05
C ARG A 432 16.64 -3.79 12.33
N TYR A 433 15.77 -3.74 11.33
CA TYR A 433 15.30 -4.91 10.62
C TYR A 433 15.78 -4.99 9.17
N THR A 434 16.77 -4.21 8.78
CA THR A 434 17.38 -4.26 7.44
C THR A 434 17.81 -5.68 7.08
N ASP A 435 17.59 -6.09 5.84
CA ASP A 435 17.89 -7.42 5.29
C ASP A 435 17.23 -8.59 6.05
N SER A 436 16.12 -8.32 6.77
CA SER A 436 15.51 -9.26 7.70
C SER A 436 13.98 -9.29 7.59
N LEU A 437 13.34 -9.75 8.64
CA LEU A 437 11.90 -9.92 8.77
C LEU A 437 11.40 -9.13 9.97
N ALA A 438 10.13 -8.72 9.93
CA ALA A 438 9.46 -8.13 11.07
C ALA A 438 8.01 -8.56 11.20
N THR A 439 7.49 -8.50 12.43
CA THR A 439 6.09 -8.72 12.76
C THR A 439 5.46 -7.41 13.23
N ALA A 440 4.12 -7.35 13.25
CA ALA A 440 3.39 -6.19 13.80
C ALA A 440 3.76 -5.91 15.28
N VAL A 441 4.08 -6.97 16.05
CA VAL A 441 4.54 -6.82 17.44
C VAL A 441 5.88 -6.09 17.49
N GLN A 442 6.83 -6.49 16.65
CA GLN A 442 8.16 -5.86 16.59
C GLN A 442 8.08 -4.42 16.08
N PHE A 443 7.21 -4.14 15.11
CA PHE A 443 6.94 -2.76 14.68
C PHE A 443 6.38 -1.92 15.82
N ARG A 444 5.38 -2.42 16.56
CA ARG A 444 4.81 -1.74 17.73
C ARG A 444 5.87 -1.49 18.81
N GLU A 445 6.74 -2.45 19.10
CA GLU A 445 7.82 -2.30 20.09
C GLU A 445 8.75 -1.13 19.73
N VAL A 446 9.13 -0.97 18.46
CA VAL A 446 9.93 0.19 18.01
C VAL A 446 9.15 1.49 18.13
N LEU A 447 7.87 1.50 17.73
CA LEU A 447 7.00 2.66 17.84
C LEU A 447 6.87 3.14 19.31
N GLU A 448 6.65 2.22 20.24
CA GLU A 448 6.53 2.51 21.68
C GLU A 448 7.88 2.95 22.28
N GLU A 449 8.99 2.32 21.88
CA GLU A 449 10.35 2.68 22.33
C GLU A 449 10.72 4.11 21.91
N VAL A 450 10.46 4.46 20.66
CA VAL A 450 10.86 5.76 20.09
C VAL A 450 9.93 6.89 20.54
N SER A 451 8.62 6.62 20.61
CA SER A 451 7.63 7.63 20.99
C SER A 451 7.51 7.83 22.51
N GLY A 452 7.80 6.80 23.29
CA GLY A 452 7.51 6.75 24.73
C GLY A 452 6.00 6.64 25.02
N MET A 453 5.17 6.36 24.04
CA MET A 453 3.70 6.21 24.15
C MET A 453 3.33 4.73 24.13
N ASP A 454 2.22 4.37 24.77
CA ASP A 454 1.65 3.03 24.75
C ASP A 454 0.66 2.90 23.59
N PHE A 455 0.95 2.07 22.63
CA PHE A 455 0.11 1.75 21.47
C PHE A 455 -0.64 0.42 21.60
N SER A 456 -0.57 -0.28 22.73
CA SER A 456 -1.23 -1.56 22.92
C SER A 456 -2.74 -1.50 22.62
N CYS A 457 -3.44 -0.50 23.19
CA CYS A 457 -4.86 -0.28 22.91
C CYS A 457 -5.15 0.03 21.43
N PHE A 458 -4.27 0.78 20.77
CA PHE A 458 -4.42 1.09 19.35
C PHE A 458 -4.34 -0.17 18.50
N PHE A 459 -3.33 -1.01 18.72
CA PHE A 459 -3.18 -2.27 17.97
C PHE A 459 -4.32 -3.24 18.26
N ASP A 460 -4.74 -3.39 19.52
CA ASP A 460 -5.87 -4.25 19.90
C ASP A 460 -7.17 -3.85 19.18
N GLN A 461 -7.40 -2.54 19.01
CA GLN A 461 -8.64 -2.01 18.45
C GLN A 461 -8.61 -1.88 16.93
N TRP A 462 -7.48 -1.51 16.35
CA TRP A 462 -7.38 -1.16 14.95
C TRP A 462 -6.71 -2.23 14.09
N TYR A 463 -5.67 -2.87 14.62
CA TYR A 463 -4.94 -3.90 13.89
C TYR A 463 -5.60 -5.28 14.05
N TYR A 464 -5.82 -5.73 15.30
CA TYR A 464 -6.52 -6.98 15.60
C TYR A 464 -8.03 -6.83 15.60
N GLY A 465 -8.53 -5.64 15.87
CA GLY A 465 -9.95 -5.31 15.93
C GLY A 465 -10.59 -5.16 14.56
N THR A 466 -11.93 -5.21 14.54
CA THR A 466 -12.74 -5.18 13.34
C THR A 466 -13.58 -3.92 13.23
N GLY A 467 -13.83 -3.46 12.00
CA GLY A 467 -14.68 -2.32 11.73
C GLY A 467 -14.02 -0.95 12.02
N TYR A 468 -14.85 0.03 12.37
CA TYR A 468 -14.50 1.42 12.59
C TYR A 468 -15.57 2.12 13.48
N PRO A 469 -15.26 3.25 14.13
CA PRO A 469 -16.23 4.01 14.92
C PRO A 469 -17.12 4.91 14.06
N ARG A 470 -18.35 5.11 14.54
CA ARG A 470 -19.30 6.13 14.06
C ARG A 470 -19.55 7.10 15.18
N PHE A 471 -19.26 8.37 14.96
CA PHE A 471 -19.43 9.42 15.92
C PHE A 471 -20.73 10.20 15.67
N ASN A 472 -21.47 10.46 16.73
CA ASN A 472 -22.57 11.43 16.76
C ASN A 472 -22.23 12.49 17.80
N LEU A 473 -21.90 13.70 17.34
CA LEU A 473 -21.54 14.82 18.20
C LEU A 473 -22.69 15.81 18.25
N VAL A 474 -23.08 16.17 19.46
CA VAL A 474 -24.08 17.21 19.70
C VAL A 474 -23.44 18.27 20.58
N ALA A 475 -23.29 19.49 20.05
CA ALA A 475 -22.67 20.60 20.75
C ALA A 475 -23.68 21.71 21.08
N GLU A 476 -23.51 22.33 22.26
CA GLU A 476 -24.30 23.47 22.70
C GLU A 476 -23.39 24.46 23.47
N GLU A 477 -23.42 25.73 23.07
CA GLU A 477 -22.69 26.79 23.74
C GLU A 477 -23.49 27.33 24.93
N MET A 478 -22.87 27.39 26.12
CA MET A 478 -23.42 28.01 27.33
C MET A 478 -22.32 28.75 28.10
N ASN A 479 -22.51 30.04 28.37
CA ASN A 479 -21.58 30.85 29.17
C ASN A 479 -20.12 30.73 28.71
N ASP A 480 -19.83 31.05 27.44
CA ASP A 480 -18.51 31.00 26.84
C ASP A 480 -17.84 29.61 26.89
N THR A 481 -18.63 28.58 26.98
CA THR A 481 -18.20 27.18 26.98
C THR A 481 -19.04 26.38 26.00
N LEU A 482 -18.36 25.71 25.05
CA LEU A 482 -18.98 24.74 24.15
C LEU A 482 -18.97 23.36 24.83
N TYR A 483 -20.16 22.86 25.14
CA TYR A 483 -20.34 21.47 25.61
C TYR A 483 -20.59 20.57 24.41
N VAL A 484 -19.72 19.59 24.22
CA VAL A 484 -19.82 18.62 23.13
C VAL A 484 -20.10 17.26 23.72
N GLN A 485 -21.30 16.76 23.51
CA GLN A 485 -21.65 15.37 23.80
C GLN A 485 -21.23 14.52 22.60
N SER A 486 -20.34 13.59 22.82
CA SER A 486 -19.86 12.64 21.82
C SER A 486 -20.39 11.25 22.14
N LEU A 487 -21.12 10.67 21.21
CA LEU A 487 -21.55 9.28 21.24
C LEU A 487 -20.78 8.52 20.14
N GLN A 488 -20.07 7.48 20.52
CA GLN A 488 -19.39 6.57 19.60
C GLN A 488 -20.13 5.24 19.52
N GLU A 489 -20.44 4.79 18.31
CA GLU A 489 -21.01 3.47 18.05
C GLU A 489 -20.05 2.70 17.12
N PRO A 490 -19.66 1.46 17.44
CA PRO A 490 -18.84 0.66 16.56
C PRO A 490 -19.63 0.20 15.33
N SER A 491 -18.94 0.04 14.18
CA SER A 491 -19.57 -0.50 12.97
C SER A 491 -19.78 -2.01 13.02
N THR A 492 -19.02 -2.71 13.89
CA THR A 492 -19.09 -4.16 14.14
C THR A 492 -19.14 -4.43 15.65
N THR A 493 -19.49 -5.66 16.03
CA THR A 493 -19.50 -6.08 17.45
C THR A 493 -18.11 -6.54 17.94
N GLY A 494 -17.15 -6.75 17.04
CA GLY A 494 -15.81 -7.26 17.38
C GLY A 494 -14.96 -6.26 18.16
N THR A 495 -15.12 -4.96 17.88
CA THR A 495 -14.42 -3.89 18.60
C THR A 495 -15.45 -2.96 19.24
N PRO A 496 -15.75 -3.10 20.53
CA PRO A 496 -16.86 -2.38 21.16
C PRO A 496 -16.58 -0.90 21.45
N LEU A 497 -15.31 -0.47 21.42
CA LEU A 497 -14.87 0.89 21.67
C LEU A 497 -13.56 1.14 20.94
N PHE A 498 -13.42 2.31 20.32
CA PHE A 498 -12.16 2.82 19.76
C PHE A 498 -11.71 4.01 20.61
N ARG A 499 -10.67 3.83 21.41
CA ARG A 499 -10.00 4.93 22.10
C ARG A 499 -9.10 5.65 21.12
N MET A 500 -9.30 6.95 20.97
CA MET A 500 -8.57 7.71 19.96
C MET A 500 -8.65 9.21 20.22
N HIS A 501 -7.68 9.94 19.72
CA HIS A 501 -7.80 11.38 19.57
C HIS A 501 -8.60 11.72 18.32
N PHE A 502 -9.25 12.87 18.35
CA PHE A 502 -9.83 13.51 17.17
C PHE A 502 -9.75 15.02 17.31
N ASP A 503 -9.60 15.69 16.18
CA ASP A 503 -9.63 17.13 16.12
C ASP A 503 -11.04 17.63 15.88
N LEU A 504 -11.44 18.65 16.63
CA LEU A 504 -12.70 19.37 16.46
C LEU A 504 -12.38 20.81 16.06
N LEU A 505 -12.67 21.17 14.81
CA LEU A 505 -12.64 22.55 14.34
C LEU A 505 -13.89 23.25 14.87
N ILE A 506 -13.68 24.37 15.58
CA ILE A 506 -14.74 25.21 16.13
C ILE A 506 -14.64 26.57 15.43
N SER A 507 -15.69 26.96 14.73
CA SER A 507 -15.77 28.25 14.04
C SER A 507 -16.60 29.23 14.88
N THR A 508 -15.99 30.34 15.24
CA THR A 508 -16.61 31.40 16.05
C THR A 508 -16.58 32.75 15.36
N SER A 509 -17.34 33.72 15.88
CA SER A 509 -17.31 35.10 15.38
C SER A 509 -15.94 35.78 15.52
N GLU A 510 -15.05 35.24 16.36
CA GLU A 510 -13.68 35.76 16.56
C GLU A 510 -12.62 34.98 15.77
N GLY A 511 -12.98 33.87 15.13
CA GLY A 511 -12.08 33.06 14.30
C GLY A 511 -12.32 31.56 14.46
N ASN A 512 -11.45 30.79 13.83
CA ASN A 512 -11.45 29.33 13.91
C ASN A 512 -10.40 28.86 14.91
N ASP A 513 -10.76 27.84 15.70
CA ASP A 513 -9.83 27.13 16.58
C ASP A 513 -9.99 25.62 16.39
N THR A 514 -8.89 24.87 16.47
CA THR A 514 -8.91 23.41 16.39
C THR A 514 -8.47 22.82 17.72
N VAL A 515 -9.36 22.05 18.34
CA VAL A 515 -9.11 21.44 19.63
C VAL A 515 -8.98 19.93 19.50
N ARG A 516 -7.86 19.38 19.97
CA ARG A 516 -7.63 17.94 20.01
C ARG A 516 -8.27 17.34 21.26
N LEU A 517 -9.17 16.40 21.06
CA LEU A 517 -9.95 15.73 22.11
C LEU A 517 -9.61 14.23 22.12
N CYS A 518 -9.70 13.60 23.30
CA CYS A 518 -9.47 12.16 23.45
C CYS A 518 -10.78 11.46 23.82
N GLN A 519 -11.26 10.57 22.97
CA GLN A 519 -12.41 9.70 23.25
C GLN A 519 -11.94 8.45 23.98
N GLU A 520 -12.42 8.27 25.21
CA GLU A 520 -12.06 7.13 26.07
C GLU A 520 -13.25 6.22 26.40
N MET A 521 -14.46 6.66 26.12
CA MET A 521 -15.71 5.96 26.41
C MET A 521 -16.69 6.13 25.24
N ASN A 522 -17.64 5.20 25.10
CA ASN A 522 -18.66 5.30 24.04
C ASN A 522 -19.54 6.55 24.17
N GLU A 523 -19.74 7.05 25.38
CA GLU A 523 -20.42 8.30 25.62
C GLU A 523 -19.54 9.20 26.51
N GLN A 524 -19.22 10.40 26.02
CA GLN A 524 -18.34 11.34 26.69
C GLN A 524 -18.80 12.78 26.44
N VAL A 525 -18.59 13.67 27.43
CA VAL A 525 -18.89 15.09 27.31
C VAL A 525 -17.61 15.89 27.46
N PHE A 526 -17.35 16.75 26.50
CA PHE A 526 -16.24 17.70 26.52
C PHE A 526 -16.76 19.10 26.81
N ALA A 527 -16.07 19.84 27.68
CA ALA A 527 -16.32 21.25 27.94
C ALA A 527 -15.15 22.07 27.44
N ILE A 528 -15.36 22.85 26.38
CA ILE A 528 -14.33 23.58 25.67
C ILE A 528 -14.59 25.08 25.86
N PRO A 529 -13.67 25.82 26.48
CA PRO A 529 -13.78 27.29 26.54
C PRO A 529 -13.72 27.86 25.11
N VAL A 530 -14.63 28.75 24.79
CA VAL A 530 -14.68 29.40 23.49
C VAL A 530 -14.74 30.93 23.63
N SER A 531 -14.19 31.64 22.65
CA SER A 531 -14.30 33.09 22.51
C SER A 531 -15.17 33.41 21.30
N GLY A 532 -16.13 34.33 21.51
CA GLY A 532 -17.08 34.68 20.47
C GLY A 532 -18.21 33.65 20.31
N GLU A 533 -19.13 33.96 19.43
CA GLU A 533 -20.30 33.12 19.14
C GLU A 533 -19.95 31.95 18.24
N VAL A 534 -20.22 30.73 18.66
CA VAL A 534 -20.00 29.51 17.86
C VAL A 534 -21.08 29.38 16.80
N TYR A 535 -20.69 29.23 15.53
CA TYR A 535 -21.62 29.03 14.42
C TYR A 535 -21.42 27.75 13.62
N ASP A 536 -20.26 27.06 13.78
CA ASP A 536 -20.01 25.76 13.17
C ASP A 536 -19.02 24.92 13.97
N ILE A 537 -19.16 23.60 13.85
CA ILE A 537 -18.20 22.62 14.34
C ILE A 537 -17.96 21.56 13.26
N ARG A 538 -16.72 21.11 13.12
CA ARG A 538 -16.37 20.01 12.23
C ARG A 538 -15.48 19.00 12.94
N PHE A 539 -15.87 17.74 12.89
CA PHE A 539 -15.07 16.60 13.34
C PHE A 539 -14.02 16.28 12.27
N ASP A 540 -12.79 16.02 12.69
CA ASP A 540 -11.68 15.60 11.85
C ASP A 540 -11.60 16.40 10.53
N PRO A 541 -11.35 17.71 10.61
CA PRO A 541 -11.45 18.60 9.45
C PRO A 541 -10.46 18.28 8.33
N GLU A 542 -9.36 17.60 8.65
CA GLU A 542 -8.29 17.22 7.71
C GLU A 542 -8.34 15.74 7.32
N ASN A 543 -9.38 15.01 7.78
CA ASN A 543 -9.65 13.62 7.40
C ASN A 543 -8.52 12.64 7.74
N HIS A 544 -7.98 12.74 8.96
CA HIS A 544 -6.93 11.85 9.44
C HIS A 544 -7.43 10.48 9.89
N LEU A 545 -8.72 10.35 10.20
CA LEU A 545 -9.25 9.22 10.95
C LEU A 545 -10.14 8.30 10.11
N LEU A 546 -9.96 7.00 10.27
CA LEU A 546 -10.88 6.01 9.70
C LEU A 546 -12.17 5.97 10.53
N ALA A 547 -12.98 7.00 10.42
CA ALA A 547 -14.20 7.18 11.19
C ALA A 547 -15.31 7.82 10.35
N LYS A 548 -16.58 7.49 10.65
CA LYS A 548 -17.73 8.23 10.13
C LYS A 548 -18.26 9.13 11.23
N SER A 549 -18.64 10.35 10.88
CA SER A 549 -19.14 11.30 11.86
C SER A 549 -20.39 12.05 11.38
N TYR A 550 -21.21 12.40 12.36
CA TYR A 550 -22.26 13.41 12.25
C TYR A 550 -22.06 14.41 13.38
N ALA A 551 -22.04 15.69 13.06
CA ALA A 551 -21.89 16.76 14.05
C ALA A 551 -23.05 17.74 13.95
N GLU A 552 -23.70 18.01 15.09
CA GLU A 552 -24.80 18.96 15.21
C GLU A 552 -24.44 20.04 16.23
N LEU A 553 -24.54 21.30 15.83
CA LEU A 553 -24.48 22.44 16.76
C LEU A 553 -25.88 22.91 17.08
N LYS A 554 -26.29 22.83 18.35
CA LYS A 554 -27.52 23.42 18.85
C LYS A 554 -27.29 24.89 19.15
N LEU A 555 -28.12 25.74 18.58
CA LEU A 555 -28.06 27.18 18.86
C LEU A 555 -28.52 27.49 20.26
N ALA A 556 -27.65 28.17 21.03
CA ALA A 556 -27.91 28.55 22.42
C ALA A 556 -28.93 29.67 22.55
N GLY A 557 -29.50 29.81 23.76
CA GLY A 557 -30.17 31.04 24.22
C GLY A 557 -31.44 31.46 23.49
N GLY A 558 -32.13 30.55 22.76
CA GLY A 558 -33.35 30.90 22.01
C GLY A 558 -33.11 31.57 20.69
N ARG A 559 -31.87 31.59 20.17
CA ARG A 559 -31.58 32.05 18.82
C ARG A 559 -32.23 31.15 17.80
N GLU A 560 -32.76 31.74 16.73
CA GLU A 560 -33.42 31.00 15.65
C GLU A 560 -32.47 30.71 14.50
N TYR A 561 -31.31 31.40 14.41
CA TYR A 561 -30.27 31.22 13.41
C TYR A 561 -28.90 31.64 13.94
N ALA A 562 -27.83 31.18 13.25
CA ALA A 562 -26.46 31.68 13.36
C ALA A 562 -25.85 31.84 11.97
N ILE A 563 -24.94 32.81 11.83
CA ILE A 563 -24.24 33.09 10.57
C ILE A 563 -22.75 33.30 10.83
N GLY A 564 -21.92 32.88 9.89
CA GLY A 564 -20.47 33.12 9.95
C GLY A 564 -19.69 32.51 8.78
N PRO A 565 -18.43 32.89 8.59
CA PRO A 565 -17.73 33.97 9.29
C PRO A 565 -18.32 35.36 8.95
N ASN A 566 -18.13 36.32 9.84
CA ASN A 566 -18.41 37.72 9.54
C ASN A 566 -17.37 38.59 10.29
N PRO A 567 -16.39 39.18 9.56
CA PRO A 567 -16.27 39.31 8.09
C PRO A 567 -16.07 37.97 7.36
N PHE A 568 -16.49 37.90 6.10
CA PHE A 568 -16.36 36.73 5.23
C PHE A 568 -15.49 37.02 3.99
N ASN A 569 -14.90 35.96 3.43
CA ASN A 569 -14.20 36.04 2.13
C ASN A 569 -15.18 35.74 0.97
N ASP A 570 -15.25 34.48 0.51
CA ASP A 570 -16.10 34.08 -0.61
C ASP A 570 -17.31 33.27 -0.19
N ARG A 571 -17.35 32.77 1.05
CA ARG A 571 -18.40 31.89 1.56
C ARG A 571 -18.82 32.28 2.95
N MET A 572 -20.08 31.97 3.29
CA MET A 572 -20.67 32.15 4.60
C MET A 572 -21.58 30.97 4.92
N LEU A 573 -21.52 30.45 6.12
CA LEU A 573 -22.45 29.45 6.62
C LEU A 573 -23.64 30.12 7.33
N LEU A 574 -24.82 29.55 7.10
CA LEU A 574 -26.05 29.93 7.74
C LEU A 574 -26.69 28.68 8.33
N ARG A 575 -26.91 28.72 9.64
CA ARG A 575 -27.54 27.63 10.39
C ARG A 575 -28.83 28.11 11.04
N PHE A 576 -29.88 27.29 10.98
CA PHE A 576 -31.15 27.54 11.65
C PHE A 576 -31.36 26.55 12.76
N ARG A 577 -32.02 26.97 13.85
CA ARG A 577 -32.45 26.08 14.94
C ARG A 577 -33.40 25.00 14.42
N ASN A 578 -34.40 25.42 13.62
CA ASN A 578 -35.36 24.57 12.97
C ASN A 578 -35.51 25.06 11.52
N LEU A 579 -35.03 24.30 10.56
CA LEU A 579 -35.30 24.58 9.16
C LEU A 579 -36.67 24.03 8.80
N ALA A 580 -37.62 24.91 8.57
CA ALA A 580 -38.99 24.51 8.23
C ALA A 580 -39.17 24.31 6.71
N GLY A 581 -38.21 24.79 5.93
CA GLY A 581 -38.25 24.86 4.46
C GLY A 581 -39.00 26.09 3.96
N GLY A 582 -38.34 26.81 3.06
CA GLY A 582 -38.86 28.07 2.51
C GLY A 582 -38.28 29.33 3.17
N GLU A 583 -37.30 29.20 4.04
CA GLU A 583 -36.51 30.31 4.55
C GLU A 583 -35.78 30.99 3.39
N GLU A 584 -35.91 32.32 3.29
CA GLU A 584 -35.30 33.11 2.23
C GLU A 584 -34.12 33.95 2.77
N VAL A 585 -33.07 34.03 1.94
CA VAL A 585 -31.91 34.90 2.16
C VAL A 585 -31.86 35.91 1.02
N LYS A 586 -31.86 37.20 1.39
CA LYS A 586 -31.64 38.31 0.45
C LYS A 586 -30.47 39.15 0.93
N ILE A 587 -29.54 39.44 0.03
CA ILE A 587 -28.37 40.29 0.35
C ILE A 587 -28.42 41.54 -0.53
N TRP A 588 -28.25 42.70 0.11
CA TRP A 588 -28.32 43.99 -0.51
C TRP A 588 -27.00 44.74 -0.31
N ASN A 589 -26.54 45.46 -1.33
CA ASN A 589 -25.45 46.39 -1.14
C ASN A 589 -25.94 47.73 -0.53
N LEU A 590 -25.03 48.60 -0.12
CA LEU A 590 -25.39 49.87 0.50
C LEU A 590 -26.15 50.87 -0.42
N GLU A 591 -26.12 50.61 -1.72
CA GLU A 591 -26.91 51.39 -2.71
C GLU A 591 -28.35 50.93 -2.80
N GLY A 592 -28.72 49.87 -2.04
CA GLY A 592 -30.06 49.27 -2.05
C GLY A 592 -30.31 48.32 -3.23
N LYS A 593 -29.24 47.88 -3.91
CA LYS A 593 -29.34 46.89 -4.97
C LYS A 593 -29.28 45.48 -4.38
N LEU A 594 -30.27 44.63 -4.75
CA LEU A 594 -30.26 43.22 -4.42
C LEU A 594 -29.12 42.51 -5.19
N VAL A 595 -28.16 41.90 -4.47
CA VAL A 595 -27.01 41.22 -5.06
C VAL A 595 -27.11 39.69 -4.95
N MET A 596 -27.93 39.19 -4.02
CA MET A 596 -28.21 37.75 -3.89
C MET A 596 -29.65 37.52 -3.39
N HIS A 597 -30.33 36.50 -3.91
CA HIS A 597 -31.58 35.97 -3.38
C HIS A 597 -31.55 34.44 -3.54
N THR A 598 -31.76 33.73 -2.46
CA THR A 598 -31.82 32.25 -2.47
C THR A 598 -32.79 31.75 -1.39
N THR A 599 -33.28 30.53 -1.56
CA THR A 599 -34.06 29.80 -0.56
C THR A 599 -33.16 28.76 0.08
N VAL A 600 -33.21 28.62 1.38
CA VAL A 600 -32.42 27.67 2.13
C VAL A 600 -33.01 26.27 2.00
N THR A 601 -32.20 25.28 1.60
CA THR A 601 -32.62 23.90 1.36
C THR A 601 -31.86 22.87 2.21
N SER A 602 -30.82 23.32 2.93
CA SER A 602 -30.01 22.50 3.83
C SER A 602 -29.70 23.23 5.12
N ASN A 603 -29.34 22.52 6.19
CA ASN A 603 -28.95 23.09 7.45
C ASN A 603 -27.76 22.31 8.03
N PRO A 604 -26.55 22.90 8.07
CA PRO A 604 -26.25 24.27 7.63
C PRO A 604 -26.36 24.48 6.10
N SER A 605 -26.53 25.73 5.69
CA SER A 605 -26.55 26.16 4.29
C SER A 605 -25.34 27.03 4.00
N GLU A 606 -24.56 26.66 3.00
CA GLU A 606 -23.43 27.47 2.52
C GLU A 606 -23.90 28.47 1.47
N LEU A 607 -23.64 29.74 1.71
CA LEU A 607 -23.85 30.83 0.76
C LEU A 607 -22.57 31.11 -0.01
N ASN A 608 -22.56 30.87 -1.31
CA ASN A 608 -21.46 31.28 -2.19
C ASN A 608 -21.62 32.77 -2.51
N LEU A 609 -20.68 33.57 -2.01
CA LEU A 609 -20.64 35.02 -2.14
C LEU A 609 -19.41 35.48 -2.96
N GLU A 610 -18.81 34.55 -3.72
CA GLU A 610 -17.76 34.84 -4.69
C GLU A 610 -18.29 35.86 -5.72
N GLY A 611 -17.52 36.91 -6.00
CA GLY A 611 -17.90 37.99 -6.92
C GLY A 611 -18.59 39.17 -6.25
N LEU A 612 -18.85 39.16 -4.95
CA LEU A 612 -19.16 40.39 -4.22
C LEU A 612 -17.87 41.21 -4.05
N ILE A 613 -18.00 42.53 -4.09
CA ILE A 613 -16.89 43.46 -3.87
C ILE A 613 -16.66 43.64 -2.37
N ASP A 614 -15.43 43.92 -1.96
CA ASP A 614 -15.14 44.18 -0.56
C ASP A 614 -15.95 45.34 0.00
N GLY A 615 -16.51 45.16 1.18
CA GLY A 615 -17.33 46.13 1.87
C GLY A 615 -18.53 45.57 2.60
N PRO A 616 -19.34 46.42 3.20
CA PRO A 616 -20.53 46.04 3.95
C PRO A 616 -21.73 45.75 3.05
N TYR A 617 -22.55 44.78 3.49
CA TYR A 617 -23.83 44.39 2.90
C TYR A 617 -24.89 44.24 4.00
N VAL A 618 -26.15 44.32 3.62
CA VAL A 618 -27.27 43.98 4.50
C VAL A 618 -27.87 42.66 4.05
N MET A 619 -27.81 41.67 4.90
CA MET A 619 -28.49 40.38 4.71
C MET A 619 -29.85 40.43 5.40
N VAL A 620 -30.87 39.97 4.72
CA VAL A 620 -32.24 39.85 5.22
C VAL A 620 -32.60 38.36 5.21
N LEU A 621 -32.88 37.81 6.36
CA LEU A 621 -33.37 36.46 6.55
C LEU A 621 -34.86 36.50 6.82
N THR A 622 -35.64 35.69 6.11
CA THR A 622 -37.10 35.60 6.31
C THR A 622 -37.47 34.13 6.53
N GLY A 623 -38.19 33.85 7.61
CA GLY A 623 -38.61 32.49 7.95
C GLY A 623 -39.76 32.50 8.95
N PRO A 624 -40.09 31.35 9.57
CA PRO A 624 -41.14 31.25 10.63
C PRO A 624 -40.92 32.20 11.82
N PHE A 625 -39.66 32.59 12.05
CA PHE A 625 -39.23 33.55 13.08
C PHE A 625 -39.44 35.03 12.69
N GLY A 626 -40.00 35.30 11.50
CA GLY A 626 -40.20 36.63 10.94
C GLY A 626 -39.08 37.07 10.01
N GLU A 627 -38.88 38.41 9.87
CA GLU A 627 -37.79 39.02 9.08
C GLU A 627 -36.73 39.56 10.03
N VAL A 628 -35.47 39.18 9.77
CA VAL A 628 -34.31 39.65 10.53
C VAL A 628 -33.30 40.26 9.58
N ARG A 629 -32.58 41.30 10.03
CA ARG A 629 -31.56 42.00 9.24
C ARG A 629 -30.22 41.96 9.95
N GLU A 630 -29.20 41.51 9.20
CA GLU A 630 -27.81 41.46 9.66
C GLU A 630 -26.91 42.27 8.74
N THR A 631 -25.89 42.90 9.34
CA THR A 631 -24.83 43.57 8.56
C THR A 631 -23.68 42.59 8.42
N ILE A 632 -23.31 42.28 7.19
CA ILE A 632 -22.22 41.36 6.87
C ILE A 632 -21.11 42.09 6.09
N PHE A 633 -19.86 41.69 6.28
CA PHE A 633 -18.69 42.37 5.74
C PHE A 633 -17.87 41.44 4.84
N LYS A 634 -17.79 41.74 3.54
CA LYS A 634 -16.88 41.10 2.61
C LYS A 634 -15.47 41.65 2.78
N ILE A 635 -14.47 40.79 2.88
CA ILE A 635 -13.03 41.15 2.86
C ILE A 635 -12.33 40.30 1.79
N GLY A 636 -11.40 40.91 1.05
CA GLY A 636 -10.60 40.20 0.04
C GLY A 636 -9.70 39.14 0.66
N LYS A 637 -9.31 38.15 -0.13
CA LYS A 637 -8.24 37.23 0.26
C LYS A 637 -6.91 38.03 0.33
N ASN A 638 -6.28 38.03 1.49
CA ASN A 638 -4.90 38.55 1.63
C ASN A 638 -3.92 37.59 0.97
#